data_adf172e6d6d940fe5b71bdb6df01e8aa
#
_entry.id   adf172e6d6d940fe5b71bdb6df01e8aa
#
_cell.length_a   1.000
_cell.length_b   1.000
_cell.length_c   1.000
_cell.angle_alpha   90.00
_cell.angle_beta   90.00
_cell.angle_gamma   90.00
#
_symmetry.space_group_name_H-M   'P 1'
#
loop_
_entity.id
_entity.type
_entity.pdbx_description
1 polymer ?
#
loop_
_entity_poly.entity_id
_entity_poly.type
_entity_poly.pdbx_seq_one_letter_code
_entity_poly.pdbx_strand_id
1 'polypeptide(L)'
;MSKIDEVKTELSELRRKIRKYSKQYYDDNESEISDYDFDMLMMRLKKLEAAYPELITKNSPTRTVGGSAQREVGVLVPHDVPMLSLQDVFSEEEIHAFVDNVLAHFPAVEFVVEEKIDGLSLALRYENGVLARAITRGDGIVQGEDVTANARVIDDVAQKLHDALPYFEVRGEVYMERAAFAEANERQELLGLKPFANPRNCAAGTLRQLDSRITKERRLSMFVFNLQRCDGRVFSSHTEAYAFMQSQGIKTIANYRVCRTADAVWAAIEEIGVRRGSLPYDIDGAVVKVNSFAMREELGVTAKAPRWAIAYKYPPEEKETVLRDIELSVGRTGRITPTAVFDPVGLCGTRVERATLHNQDYIDSLDIRIGDTILVYKSGEIIPRVKAVLKDKRQQNSRPYVIPDVCPVCGAHAVREADTADMRCQNPVCPAQIENHLLNFVSRSAMDIKGLGAAAVIALVHAGYIHDIADIFSLHEHREELVASGLIGRAKSVDQRLAAIEASKQNPPERLLTGLGIAGIGRAAAAALMQEFSSIDALQEAARESPERILAVPDMGEITVQKLTEFFSSASACALLDRLRAAGVNFAGTRTERVGEALAGKSFVITGTLPTLSREECRALITAHGGLVKGSVSKKTDYLVAGEAAGSKLKKAEDLGIPVLDEAALHAMISEEKDGV
;
A
#
# COMPACT_ATOMS: atom_id res chain seq x y z
N MET A 1 6.74 27.18 27.76
CA MET A 1 5.64 27.20 26.74
C MET A 1 4.33 27.34 27.47
N SER A 2 3.35 28.08 26.95
CA SER A 2 2.02 28.08 27.55
C SER A 2 1.32 26.73 27.28
N LYS A 3 0.38 26.33 28.16
CA LYS A 3 -0.41 25.10 27.97
C LYS A 3 -1.13 25.08 26.60
N ILE A 4 -1.47 26.25 26.07
CA ILE A 4 -2.07 26.41 24.74
C ILE A 4 -1.06 26.14 23.62
N ASP A 5 0.21 26.49 23.79
CA ASP A 5 1.25 26.23 22.79
C ASP A 5 1.57 24.73 22.70
N GLU A 6 1.57 24.02 23.81
CA GLU A 6 1.71 22.56 23.85
C GLU A 6 0.58 21.86 23.11
N VAL A 7 -0.69 22.30 23.36
CA VAL A 7 -1.86 21.77 22.66
C VAL A 7 -1.82 22.06 21.16
N LYS A 8 -1.38 23.25 20.72
CA LYS A 8 -1.21 23.56 19.30
C LYS A 8 -0.21 22.66 18.64
N THR A 9 0.91 22.39 19.32
CA THR A 9 1.94 21.48 18.82
C THR A 9 1.40 20.06 18.69
N GLU A 10 0.73 19.53 19.72
CA GLU A 10 0.10 18.21 19.70
C GLU A 10 -0.95 18.09 18.57
N LEU A 11 -1.84 19.09 18.41
CA LEU A 11 -2.83 19.13 17.33
C LEU A 11 -2.17 19.10 15.94
N SER A 12 -1.07 19.86 15.75
CA SER A 12 -0.34 19.91 14.49
C SER A 12 0.29 18.55 14.15
N GLU A 13 0.92 17.90 15.13
CA GLU A 13 1.52 16.59 14.97
C GLU A 13 0.47 15.51 14.69
N LEU A 14 -0.64 15.47 15.43
CA LEU A 14 -1.73 14.54 15.21
C LEU A 14 -2.31 14.69 13.81
N ARG A 15 -2.61 15.91 13.37
CA ARG A 15 -3.13 16.18 12.02
C ARG A 15 -2.15 15.73 10.94
N ARG A 16 -0.84 15.95 11.12
CA ARG A 16 0.20 15.51 10.19
C ARG A 16 0.28 13.98 10.11
N LYS A 17 0.32 13.29 11.26
CA LYS A 17 0.34 11.82 11.34
C LYS A 17 -0.90 11.20 10.69
N ILE A 18 -2.08 11.70 11.06
CA ILE A 18 -3.35 11.18 10.52
C ILE A 18 -3.42 11.38 9.01
N ARG A 19 -2.99 12.52 8.45
CA ARG A 19 -2.96 12.71 7.00
C ARG A 19 -1.99 11.79 6.30
N LYS A 20 -0.78 11.56 6.87
CA LYS A 20 0.18 10.60 6.35
C LYS A 20 -0.45 9.20 6.27
N TYR A 21 -1.00 8.73 7.36
CA TYR A 21 -1.58 7.39 7.44
C TYR A 21 -2.87 7.24 6.63
N SER A 22 -3.70 8.29 6.55
CA SER A 22 -4.86 8.29 5.65
C SER A 22 -4.43 8.14 4.20
N LYS A 23 -3.39 8.84 3.76
CA LYS A 23 -2.88 8.70 2.40
C LYS A 23 -2.35 7.29 2.13
N GLN A 24 -1.53 6.75 3.00
CA GLN A 24 -1.01 5.39 2.88
C GLN A 24 -2.15 4.36 2.80
N TYR A 25 -3.15 4.50 3.66
CA TYR A 25 -4.27 3.57 3.74
C TYR A 25 -5.22 3.64 2.55
N TYR A 26 -5.65 4.85 2.15
CA TYR A 26 -6.67 5.01 1.09
C TYR A 26 -6.09 5.13 -0.31
N ASP A 27 -4.91 5.74 -0.47
CA ASP A 27 -4.31 6.03 -1.78
C ASP A 27 -3.23 5.01 -2.16
N ASP A 28 -2.35 4.65 -1.22
CA ASP A 28 -1.18 3.80 -1.51
C ASP A 28 -1.45 2.31 -1.25
N ASN A 29 -2.60 1.93 -0.63
CA ASN A 29 -2.96 0.58 -0.16
C ASN A 29 -1.87 -0.03 0.74
N GLU A 30 -1.16 0.80 1.49
CA GLU A 30 -0.18 0.43 2.49
C GLU A 30 -0.68 0.86 3.88
N SER A 31 -0.26 0.18 4.94
CA SER A 31 -0.56 0.57 6.31
C SER A 31 0.68 0.37 7.18
N GLU A 32 1.23 1.46 7.71
CA GLU A 32 2.32 1.43 8.70
C GLU A 32 1.79 1.21 10.12
N ILE A 33 0.51 1.50 10.36
CA ILE A 33 -0.14 1.34 11.66
C ILE A 33 -1.42 0.51 11.52
N SER A 34 -1.94 -0.03 12.64
CA SER A 34 -3.22 -0.72 12.63
C SER A 34 -4.39 0.26 12.46
N ASP A 35 -5.52 -0.24 11.96
CA ASP A 35 -6.76 0.53 11.90
C ASP A 35 -7.15 1.04 13.30
N TYR A 36 -6.96 0.21 14.33
CA TYR A 36 -7.17 0.60 15.71
C TYR A 36 -6.26 1.75 16.15
N ASP A 37 -4.96 1.70 15.87
CA ASP A 37 -4.03 2.79 16.20
C ASP A 37 -4.39 4.08 15.46
N PHE A 38 -4.81 3.96 14.19
CA PHE A 38 -5.30 5.09 13.42
C PHE A 38 -6.56 5.69 14.04
N ASP A 39 -7.52 4.86 14.42
CA ASP A 39 -8.76 5.29 15.07
C ASP A 39 -8.48 5.94 16.43
N MET A 40 -7.50 5.44 17.22
CA MET A 40 -7.06 6.05 18.47
C MET A 40 -6.44 7.43 18.27
N LEU A 41 -5.64 7.64 17.21
CA LEU A 41 -5.14 8.96 16.83
C LEU A 41 -6.29 9.91 16.46
N MET A 42 -7.27 9.44 15.70
CA MET A 42 -8.46 10.21 15.35
C MET A 42 -9.31 10.56 16.58
N MET A 43 -9.49 9.62 17.51
CA MET A 43 -10.21 9.87 18.77
C MET A 43 -9.47 10.90 19.62
N ARG A 44 -8.14 10.83 19.73
CA ARG A 44 -7.33 11.82 20.46
C ARG A 44 -7.48 13.22 19.82
N LEU A 45 -7.43 13.30 18.50
CA LEU A 45 -7.64 14.54 17.77
C LEU A 45 -9.04 15.12 18.03
N LYS A 46 -10.11 14.30 17.96
CA LYS A 46 -11.49 14.70 18.26
C LYS A 46 -11.62 15.25 19.68
N LYS A 47 -11.04 14.57 20.70
CA LYS A 47 -11.07 15.02 22.12
C LYS A 47 -10.39 16.38 22.29
N LEU A 48 -9.23 16.58 21.67
CA LEU A 48 -8.53 17.87 21.75
C LEU A 48 -9.28 18.99 21.02
N GLU A 49 -9.85 18.72 19.85
CA GLU A 49 -10.65 19.71 19.11
C GLU A 49 -11.96 20.04 19.82
N ALA A 50 -12.58 19.11 20.54
CA ALA A 50 -13.73 19.36 21.38
C ALA A 50 -13.38 20.22 22.61
N ALA A 51 -12.21 20.01 23.22
CA ALA A 51 -11.74 20.79 24.36
C ALA A 51 -11.25 22.21 23.98
N TYR A 52 -10.82 22.42 22.72
CA TYR A 52 -10.31 23.69 22.19
C TYR A 52 -10.91 24.01 20.82
N PRO A 53 -12.22 24.36 20.75
CA PRO A 53 -12.93 24.57 19.49
C PRO A 53 -12.33 25.68 18.60
N GLU A 54 -11.68 26.67 19.21
CA GLU A 54 -11.03 27.80 18.54
C GLU A 54 -9.76 27.37 17.75
N LEU A 55 -9.19 26.20 18.04
CA LEU A 55 -8.01 25.66 17.34
C LEU A 55 -8.39 24.72 16.18
N ILE A 56 -9.68 24.53 15.91
CA ILE A 56 -10.14 23.69 14.80
C ILE A 56 -9.85 24.40 13.47
N THR A 57 -9.21 23.68 12.55
CA THR A 57 -8.94 24.19 11.19
C THR A 57 -9.98 23.68 10.19
N LYS A 58 -10.27 24.45 9.13
CA LYS A 58 -11.23 24.07 8.08
C LYS A 58 -10.89 22.73 7.41
N ASN A 59 -9.61 22.41 7.31
CA ASN A 59 -9.10 21.21 6.69
C ASN A 59 -8.61 20.15 7.71
N SER A 60 -9.19 20.15 8.93
CA SER A 60 -8.90 19.10 9.91
C SER A 60 -9.33 17.72 9.39
N PRO A 61 -8.56 16.64 9.63
CA PRO A 61 -8.97 15.27 9.32
C PRO A 61 -10.31 14.86 9.97
N THR A 62 -10.71 15.50 11.05
CA THR A 62 -12.03 15.29 11.66
C THR A 62 -13.20 15.83 10.83
N ARG A 63 -12.94 16.73 9.86
CA ARG A 63 -13.92 17.38 9.00
C ARG A 63 -13.84 16.95 7.53
N THR A 64 -12.80 16.23 7.13
CA THR A 64 -12.60 15.74 5.76
C THR A 64 -12.74 14.23 5.71
N VAL A 65 -13.30 13.68 4.63
CA VAL A 65 -13.30 12.24 4.36
C VAL A 65 -11.92 11.87 3.84
N GLY A 66 -11.35 10.76 4.33
CA GLY A 66 -10.06 10.26 3.84
C GLY A 66 -10.21 9.58 2.47
N GLY A 67 -9.22 9.75 1.62
CA GLY A 67 -9.14 9.19 0.27
C GLY A 67 -9.19 10.27 -0.79
N SER A 68 -8.27 10.21 -1.75
CA SER A 68 -8.32 11.03 -2.97
C SER A 68 -8.58 10.10 -4.15
N ALA A 69 -9.60 10.42 -4.95
CA ALA A 69 -9.84 9.75 -6.23
C ALA A 69 -8.82 10.23 -7.27
N GLN A 70 -7.52 10.02 -7.00
CA GLN A 70 -6.44 10.34 -7.93
C GLN A 70 -5.75 9.07 -8.40
N ARG A 71 -6.19 8.54 -9.55
CA ARG A 71 -5.40 7.58 -10.31
C ARG A 71 -5.17 8.07 -11.72
N GLU A 72 -3.97 7.82 -12.21
CA GLU A 72 -3.59 8.10 -13.61
C GLU A 72 -4.33 7.21 -14.63
N VAL A 73 -5.08 6.19 -14.17
CA VAL A 73 -5.75 5.20 -15.04
C VAL A 73 -7.07 4.76 -14.40
N GLY A 74 -8.14 5.54 -14.53
CA GLY A 74 -9.49 5.15 -14.13
C GLY A 74 -10.51 6.20 -14.56
N VAL A 75 -11.67 5.77 -15.03
CA VAL A 75 -12.79 6.67 -15.29
C VAL A 75 -13.43 7.00 -13.94
N LEU A 76 -13.47 8.28 -13.58
CA LEU A 76 -14.16 8.73 -12.38
C LEU A 76 -15.65 8.90 -12.70
N VAL A 77 -16.50 8.37 -11.83
CA VAL A 77 -17.96 8.42 -11.95
C VAL A 77 -18.56 9.13 -10.74
N PRO A 78 -19.45 10.11 -10.94
CA PRO A 78 -20.17 10.77 -9.85
C PRO A 78 -21.04 9.78 -9.06
N HIS A 79 -21.13 9.99 -7.74
CA HIS A 79 -22.10 9.31 -6.89
C HIS A 79 -23.46 10.02 -6.97
N ASP A 80 -24.52 9.28 -7.28
CA ASP A 80 -25.89 9.80 -7.21
C ASP A 80 -26.38 9.87 -5.76
N VAL A 81 -25.90 8.95 -4.92
CA VAL A 81 -26.11 8.92 -3.48
C VAL A 81 -24.78 8.90 -2.75
N PRO A 82 -24.48 9.83 -1.84
CA PRO A 82 -23.21 9.86 -1.10
C PRO A 82 -22.95 8.55 -0.33
N MET A 83 -21.70 8.07 -0.39
CA MET A 83 -21.24 6.91 0.33
C MET A 83 -20.57 7.31 1.66
N LEU A 84 -21.37 7.86 2.60
CA LEU A 84 -20.89 8.38 3.87
C LEU A 84 -20.16 7.30 4.70
N SER A 85 -19.26 7.74 5.57
CA SER A 85 -18.63 6.92 6.60
C SER A 85 -19.61 6.67 7.77
N LEU A 86 -19.25 5.81 8.70
CA LEU A 86 -19.95 5.66 9.97
C LEU A 86 -19.16 6.37 11.08
N GLN A 87 -19.84 6.68 12.17
CA GLN A 87 -19.18 7.09 13.40
C GLN A 87 -18.70 5.85 14.13
N ASP A 88 -17.40 5.78 14.42
CA ASP A 88 -16.82 4.68 15.19
C ASP A 88 -16.96 4.95 16.70
N VAL A 89 -17.28 3.90 17.45
CA VAL A 89 -17.32 3.85 18.92
C VAL A 89 -16.63 2.58 19.41
N PHE A 90 -16.16 2.59 20.68
CA PHE A 90 -15.25 1.59 21.20
C PHE A 90 -15.70 1.03 22.57
N SER A 91 -16.82 1.47 23.10
CA SER A 91 -17.31 1.01 24.39
C SER A 91 -18.82 0.73 24.39
N GLU A 92 -19.26 -0.05 25.37
CA GLU A 92 -20.65 -0.37 25.64
C GLU A 92 -21.45 0.90 25.96
N GLU A 93 -20.87 1.80 26.75
CA GLU A 93 -21.53 3.06 27.15
C GLU A 93 -21.81 3.95 25.94
N GLU A 94 -20.93 3.97 24.95
CA GLU A 94 -21.14 4.74 23.72
C GLU A 94 -22.27 4.15 22.87
N ILE A 95 -22.40 2.82 22.82
CA ILE A 95 -23.52 2.11 22.16
C ILE A 95 -24.83 2.41 22.88
N HIS A 96 -24.85 2.28 24.22
CA HIS A 96 -26.02 2.59 25.04
C HIS A 96 -26.45 4.05 24.84
N ALA A 97 -25.52 4.99 24.91
CA ALA A 97 -25.80 6.41 24.67
C ALA A 97 -26.39 6.68 23.28
N PHE A 98 -25.93 5.99 22.24
CA PHE A 98 -26.53 6.09 20.90
C PHE A 98 -27.96 5.57 20.87
N VAL A 99 -28.18 4.35 21.39
CA VAL A 99 -29.49 3.68 21.39
C VAL A 99 -30.50 4.49 22.22
N ASP A 100 -30.12 4.91 23.42
CA ASP A 100 -30.98 5.67 24.35
C ASP A 100 -31.35 7.05 23.77
N ASN A 101 -30.41 7.72 23.10
CA ASN A 101 -30.69 8.98 22.42
C ASN A 101 -31.73 8.79 21.29
N VAL A 102 -31.66 7.70 20.51
CA VAL A 102 -32.66 7.41 19.47
C VAL A 102 -34.00 7.02 20.09
N LEU A 103 -34.00 6.19 21.15
CA LEU A 103 -35.21 5.78 21.88
C LEU A 103 -35.94 6.96 22.53
N ALA A 104 -35.20 7.98 22.97
CA ALA A 104 -35.79 9.19 23.53
C ALA A 104 -36.64 9.99 22.48
N HIS A 105 -36.25 9.89 21.19
CA HIS A 105 -37.01 10.52 20.11
C HIS A 105 -38.07 9.57 19.53
N PHE A 106 -37.77 8.25 19.47
CA PHE A 106 -38.62 7.23 18.88
C PHE A 106 -38.76 6.02 19.81
N PRO A 107 -39.67 6.02 20.79
CA PRO A 107 -39.78 4.93 21.79
C PRO A 107 -40.07 3.54 21.21
N ALA A 108 -40.61 3.43 20.01
CA ALA A 108 -40.95 2.17 19.34
C ALA A 108 -39.94 1.79 18.23
N VAL A 109 -38.77 2.40 18.20
CA VAL A 109 -37.75 2.12 17.17
C VAL A 109 -37.18 0.71 17.30
N GLU A 110 -36.89 0.13 16.14
CA GLU A 110 -36.08 -1.09 16.03
C GLU A 110 -34.71 -0.79 15.47
N PHE A 111 -33.71 -1.49 15.98
CA PHE A 111 -32.33 -1.45 15.51
C PHE A 111 -31.98 -2.75 14.81
N VAL A 112 -31.24 -2.66 13.71
CA VAL A 112 -30.60 -3.80 13.04
C VAL A 112 -29.12 -3.78 13.44
N VAL A 113 -28.65 -4.89 14.00
CA VAL A 113 -27.25 -5.12 14.34
C VAL A 113 -26.68 -6.15 13.37
N GLU A 114 -25.62 -5.81 12.67
CA GLU A 114 -25.00 -6.64 11.62
C GLU A 114 -23.48 -6.61 11.68
N GLU A 115 -22.84 -7.57 11.03
CA GLU A 115 -21.39 -7.70 10.93
C GLU A 115 -20.81 -6.50 10.13
N LYS A 116 -19.73 -5.91 10.64
CA LYS A 116 -18.95 -4.91 9.89
C LYS A 116 -17.85 -5.61 9.12
N ILE A 117 -18.13 -5.93 7.86
CA ILE A 117 -17.19 -6.61 6.98
C ILE A 117 -15.97 -5.72 6.74
N ASP A 118 -14.78 -6.31 6.82
CA ASP A 118 -13.52 -5.62 6.52
C ASP A 118 -13.14 -5.80 5.05
N GLY A 119 -13.37 -4.76 4.26
CA GLY A 119 -13.21 -4.81 2.81
C GLY A 119 -13.15 -3.43 2.16
N LEU A 120 -13.60 -3.34 0.92
CA LEU A 120 -13.69 -2.12 0.12
C LEU A 120 -15.14 -1.84 -0.26
N SER A 121 -15.66 -0.66 0.11
CA SER A 121 -17.02 -0.26 -0.24
C SER A 121 -17.20 -0.05 -1.73
N LEU A 122 -18.26 -0.65 -2.28
CA LEU A 122 -18.63 -0.60 -3.69
C LEU A 122 -20.13 -0.29 -3.84
N ALA A 123 -20.46 0.67 -4.71
CA ALA A 123 -21.83 0.89 -5.18
C ALA A 123 -22.06 0.07 -6.47
N LEU A 124 -23.17 -0.66 -6.55
CA LEU A 124 -23.62 -1.35 -7.74
C LEU A 124 -24.87 -0.65 -8.26
N ARG A 125 -24.79 -0.17 -9.48
CA ARG A 125 -25.88 0.55 -10.17
C ARG A 125 -26.45 -0.33 -11.28
N TYR A 126 -27.76 -0.57 -11.21
CA TYR A 126 -28.51 -1.32 -12.22
C TYR A 126 -29.47 -0.39 -12.94
N GLU A 127 -29.54 -0.55 -14.25
CA GLU A 127 -30.48 0.14 -15.13
C GLU A 127 -31.30 -0.90 -15.89
N ASN A 128 -32.62 -0.78 -15.84
CA ASN A 128 -33.55 -1.78 -16.39
C ASN A 128 -33.22 -3.22 -15.94
N GLY A 129 -32.83 -3.35 -14.68
CA GLY A 129 -32.47 -4.62 -14.05
C GLY A 129 -31.13 -5.21 -14.46
N VAL A 130 -30.30 -4.53 -15.27
CA VAL A 130 -28.97 -5.01 -15.70
C VAL A 130 -27.88 -4.17 -15.02
N LEU A 131 -26.79 -4.81 -14.57
CA LEU A 131 -25.65 -4.13 -13.98
C LEU A 131 -25.01 -3.15 -15.00
N ALA A 132 -25.24 -1.87 -14.78
CA ALA A 132 -24.70 -0.80 -15.61
C ALA A 132 -23.31 -0.37 -15.14
N ARG A 133 -23.14 -0.11 -13.82
CA ARG A 133 -21.89 0.37 -13.24
C ARG A 133 -21.61 -0.21 -11.86
N ALA A 134 -20.32 -0.34 -11.54
CA ALA A 134 -19.80 -0.59 -10.21
C ALA A 134 -18.76 0.49 -9.88
N ILE A 135 -18.96 1.23 -8.77
CA ILE A 135 -18.25 2.45 -8.46
C ILE A 135 -17.66 2.34 -7.06
N THR A 136 -16.34 2.50 -6.93
CA THR A 136 -15.68 2.54 -5.60
C THR A 136 -16.11 3.77 -4.81
N ARG A 137 -15.93 3.74 -3.49
CA ARG A 137 -16.30 4.88 -2.63
C ARG A 137 -15.58 6.17 -3.03
N GLY A 138 -14.31 6.12 -3.45
CA GLY A 138 -13.51 7.29 -3.73
C GLY A 138 -13.47 8.25 -2.55
N ASP A 139 -13.82 9.53 -2.79
CA ASP A 139 -13.95 10.56 -1.74
C ASP A 139 -15.25 10.41 -0.90
N GLY A 140 -16.12 9.49 -1.28
CA GLY A 140 -17.36 9.14 -0.59
C GLY A 140 -18.51 10.17 -0.79
N ILE A 141 -18.26 11.29 -1.41
CA ILE A 141 -19.26 12.38 -1.57
C ILE A 141 -19.50 12.69 -3.03
N VAL A 142 -18.44 12.93 -3.80
CA VAL A 142 -18.54 13.44 -5.18
C VAL A 142 -18.40 12.34 -6.20
N GLN A 143 -17.37 11.49 -6.11
CA GLN A 143 -17.04 10.54 -7.16
C GLN A 143 -16.17 9.37 -6.70
N GLY A 144 -16.26 8.26 -7.43
CA GLY A 144 -15.41 7.08 -7.27
C GLY A 144 -14.88 6.56 -8.59
N GLU A 145 -14.03 5.53 -8.55
CA GLU A 145 -13.47 4.88 -9.74
C GLU A 145 -14.48 3.87 -10.30
N ASP A 146 -14.65 3.85 -11.62
CA ASP A 146 -15.40 2.81 -12.33
C ASP A 146 -14.58 1.50 -12.34
N VAL A 147 -15.10 0.49 -11.68
CA VAL A 147 -14.50 -0.85 -11.60
C VAL A 147 -15.48 -1.93 -12.14
N THR A 148 -16.39 -1.54 -13.02
CA THR A 148 -17.47 -2.40 -13.52
C THR A 148 -16.95 -3.70 -14.13
N ALA A 149 -15.85 -3.64 -14.90
CA ALA A 149 -15.26 -4.84 -15.51
C ALA A 149 -14.81 -5.86 -14.47
N ASN A 150 -14.23 -5.38 -13.35
CA ASN A 150 -13.77 -6.23 -12.25
C ASN A 150 -14.95 -6.73 -11.39
N ALA A 151 -15.93 -5.88 -11.14
CA ALA A 151 -17.14 -6.29 -10.40
C ALA A 151 -17.93 -7.40 -11.14
N ARG A 152 -17.98 -7.37 -12.48
CA ARG A 152 -18.66 -8.37 -13.28
C ARG A 152 -18.12 -9.79 -13.16
N VAL A 153 -16.89 -9.97 -12.75
CA VAL A 153 -16.25 -11.28 -12.57
C VAL A 153 -16.29 -11.79 -11.13
N ILE A 154 -16.89 -11.03 -10.21
CA ILE A 154 -17.17 -11.46 -8.83
C ILE A 154 -18.46 -12.27 -8.84
N ASP A 155 -18.39 -13.53 -8.39
CA ASP A 155 -19.51 -14.46 -8.47
C ASP A 155 -20.74 -14.00 -7.65
N ASP A 156 -20.54 -13.27 -6.57
CA ASP A 156 -21.59 -12.71 -5.70
C ASP A 156 -22.29 -11.48 -6.29
N VAL A 157 -21.78 -10.92 -7.40
CA VAL A 157 -22.37 -9.74 -8.05
C VAL A 157 -23.38 -10.16 -9.11
N ALA A 158 -24.66 -9.93 -8.84
CA ALA A 158 -25.71 -10.20 -9.78
C ALA A 158 -25.53 -9.36 -11.05
N GLN A 159 -25.40 -10.00 -12.22
CA GLN A 159 -25.28 -9.30 -13.52
C GLN A 159 -26.62 -8.76 -13.99
N LYS A 160 -27.71 -9.41 -13.56
CA LYS A 160 -29.09 -9.06 -13.89
C LYS A 160 -29.96 -9.35 -12.68
N LEU A 161 -30.85 -8.42 -12.34
CA LEU A 161 -31.89 -8.57 -11.33
C LEU A 161 -33.04 -9.42 -11.88
N HIS A 162 -33.83 -9.99 -11.01
CA HIS A 162 -35.03 -10.75 -11.42
C HIS A 162 -36.10 -9.83 -12.04
N ASP A 163 -36.24 -8.60 -11.49
CA ASP A 163 -37.15 -7.59 -12.02
C ASP A 163 -36.39 -6.55 -12.87
N ALA A 164 -37.04 -6.06 -13.94
CA ALA A 164 -36.50 -5.02 -14.80
C ALA A 164 -36.74 -3.62 -14.16
N LEU A 165 -36.14 -3.36 -13.02
CA LEU A 165 -36.26 -2.07 -12.34
C LEU A 165 -35.60 -0.94 -13.17
N PRO A 166 -36.28 0.22 -13.36
CA PRO A 166 -35.73 1.30 -14.16
C PRO A 166 -34.38 1.77 -13.64
N TYR A 167 -34.27 2.00 -12.32
CA TYR A 167 -33.03 2.33 -11.63
C TYR A 167 -32.99 1.65 -10.26
N PHE A 168 -31.86 1.03 -9.97
CA PHE A 168 -31.62 0.39 -8.68
C PHE A 168 -30.15 0.50 -8.29
N GLU A 169 -29.88 1.09 -7.13
CA GLU A 169 -28.51 1.26 -6.63
C GLU A 169 -28.39 0.70 -5.22
N VAL A 170 -27.38 -0.12 -5.01
CA VAL A 170 -27.07 -0.74 -3.72
C VAL A 170 -25.61 -0.48 -3.36
N ARG A 171 -25.32 -0.48 -2.07
CA ARG A 171 -23.97 -0.40 -1.53
C ARG A 171 -23.62 -1.67 -0.77
N GLY A 172 -22.41 -2.18 -1.00
CA GLY A 172 -21.89 -3.34 -0.32
C GLY A 172 -20.40 -3.21 -0.02
N GLU A 173 -19.84 -4.26 0.56
CA GLU A 173 -18.42 -4.39 0.83
C GLU A 173 -17.86 -5.56 0.03
N VAL A 174 -16.83 -5.27 -0.79
CA VAL A 174 -16.04 -6.29 -1.48
C VAL A 174 -14.92 -6.71 -0.53
N TYR A 175 -14.80 -8.00 -0.32
CA TYR A 175 -13.85 -8.59 0.61
C TYR A 175 -13.17 -9.82 -0.01
N MET A 176 -12.17 -10.34 0.67
CA MET A 176 -11.52 -11.60 0.31
C MET A 176 -11.62 -12.58 1.47
N GLU A 177 -12.06 -13.80 1.18
CA GLU A 177 -12.07 -14.87 2.17
C GLU A 177 -10.65 -15.27 2.55
N ARG A 178 -10.47 -15.72 3.82
CA ARG A 178 -9.15 -16.11 4.35
C ARG A 178 -8.48 -17.21 3.52
N ALA A 179 -9.25 -18.16 3.00
CA ALA A 179 -8.73 -19.21 2.11
C ALA A 179 -8.23 -18.65 0.78
N ALA A 180 -8.98 -17.76 0.14
CA ALA A 180 -8.58 -17.10 -1.10
C ALA A 180 -7.35 -16.19 -0.90
N PHE A 181 -7.26 -15.52 0.26
CA PHE A 181 -6.10 -14.73 0.63
C PHE A 181 -4.84 -15.57 0.82
N ALA A 182 -4.95 -16.72 1.50
CA ALA A 182 -3.83 -17.64 1.67
C ALA A 182 -3.30 -18.13 0.31
N GLU A 183 -4.19 -18.55 -0.61
CA GLU A 183 -3.81 -18.96 -1.97
C GLU A 183 -3.17 -17.80 -2.78
N ALA A 184 -3.72 -16.57 -2.65
CA ALA A 184 -3.16 -15.41 -3.32
C ALA A 184 -1.73 -15.10 -2.82
N ASN A 185 -1.46 -15.26 -1.52
CA ASN A 185 -0.12 -15.06 -0.95
C ASN A 185 0.84 -16.19 -1.31
N GLU A 186 0.41 -17.45 -1.26
CA GLU A 186 1.23 -18.58 -1.74
C GLU A 186 1.68 -18.35 -3.19
N ARG A 187 0.78 -17.84 -4.04
CA ARG A 187 1.11 -17.51 -5.42
C ARG A 187 2.08 -16.34 -5.53
N GLN A 188 1.95 -15.30 -4.69
CA GLN A 188 2.92 -14.20 -4.63
C GLN A 188 4.31 -14.71 -4.26
N GLU A 189 4.41 -15.60 -3.28
CA GLU A 189 5.67 -16.23 -2.86
C GLU A 189 6.27 -17.07 -3.99
N LEU A 190 5.47 -17.89 -4.67
CA LEU A 190 5.90 -18.67 -5.84
C LEU A 190 6.44 -17.81 -6.98
N LEU A 191 5.89 -16.59 -7.13
CA LEU A 191 6.34 -15.61 -8.12
C LEU A 191 7.49 -14.72 -7.61
N GLY A 192 7.95 -14.91 -6.38
CA GLY A 192 8.97 -14.06 -5.74
C GLY A 192 8.53 -12.63 -5.49
N LEU A 193 7.20 -12.42 -5.37
CA LEU A 193 6.61 -11.13 -5.08
C LEU A 193 6.39 -10.95 -3.58
N LYS A 194 6.31 -9.68 -3.13
CA LYS A 194 5.95 -9.37 -1.75
C LYS A 194 4.52 -9.87 -1.48
N PRO A 195 4.29 -10.66 -0.43
CA PRO A 195 2.94 -11.05 -0.01
C PRO A 195 2.08 -9.83 0.33
N PHE A 196 0.78 -9.96 0.12
CA PHE A 196 -0.17 -8.94 0.53
C PHE A 196 -0.25 -8.87 2.05
N ALA A 197 -0.43 -7.66 2.54
CA ALA A 197 -0.43 -7.40 3.97
C ALA A 197 -1.68 -7.95 4.67
N ASN A 198 -2.87 -7.80 4.09
CA ASN A 198 -4.15 -8.29 4.64
C ASN A 198 -5.18 -8.57 3.54
N PRO A 199 -6.27 -9.32 3.87
CA PRO A 199 -7.34 -9.60 2.91
C PRO A 199 -7.96 -8.34 2.32
N ARG A 200 -8.17 -7.29 3.13
CA ARG A 200 -8.74 -6.01 2.69
C ARG A 200 -7.85 -5.31 1.65
N ASN A 201 -6.54 -5.15 1.92
CA ASN A 201 -5.62 -4.52 0.98
C ASN A 201 -5.45 -5.35 -0.29
N CYS A 202 -5.45 -6.69 -0.17
CA CYS A 202 -5.46 -7.59 -1.32
C CYS A 202 -6.74 -7.40 -2.15
N ALA A 203 -7.91 -7.33 -1.53
CA ALA A 203 -9.18 -7.09 -2.21
C ALA A 203 -9.20 -5.72 -2.91
N ALA A 204 -8.78 -4.65 -2.21
CA ALA A 204 -8.73 -3.30 -2.76
C ALA A 204 -7.77 -3.20 -3.97
N GLY A 205 -6.56 -3.76 -3.85
CA GLY A 205 -5.59 -3.81 -4.95
C GLY A 205 -6.04 -4.68 -6.11
N THR A 206 -6.78 -5.76 -5.84
CA THR A 206 -7.32 -6.66 -6.85
C THR A 206 -8.49 -6.05 -7.61
N LEU A 207 -9.45 -5.40 -6.93
CA LEU A 207 -10.60 -4.77 -7.56
C LEU A 207 -10.21 -3.63 -8.52
N ARG A 208 -9.03 -3.04 -8.31
CA ARG A 208 -8.48 -1.95 -9.12
C ARG A 208 -7.51 -2.42 -10.22
N GLN A 209 -7.38 -3.72 -10.49
CA GLN A 209 -6.54 -4.22 -11.61
C GLN A 209 -7.14 -3.82 -12.95
N LEU A 210 -6.28 -3.56 -13.93
CA LEU A 210 -6.72 -3.29 -15.31
C LEU A 210 -7.27 -4.54 -16.00
N ASP A 211 -6.73 -5.69 -15.65
CA ASP A 211 -7.13 -7.00 -16.17
C ASP A 211 -8.08 -7.69 -15.19
N SER A 212 -9.35 -7.78 -15.54
CA SER A 212 -10.38 -8.43 -14.73
C SER A 212 -10.15 -9.94 -14.52
N ARG A 213 -9.32 -10.58 -15.35
CA ARG A 213 -8.95 -11.99 -15.17
C ARG A 213 -8.20 -12.20 -13.85
N ILE A 214 -7.39 -11.23 -13.43
CA ILE A 214 -6.70 -11.26 -12.13
C ILE A 214 -7.74 -11.22 -10.99
N THR A 215 -8.78 -10.41 -11.12
CA THR A 215 -9.86 -10.33 -10.14
C THR A 215 -10.62 -11.64 -10.02
N LYS A 216 -10.96 -12.27 -11.15
CA LYS A 216 -11.60 -13.58 -11.17
C LYS A 216 -10.73 -14.67 -10.53
N GLU A 217 -9.44 -14.67 -10.84
CA GLU A 217 -8.49 -15.65 -10.33
C GLU A 217 -8.29 -15.54 -8.81
N ARG A 218 -8.34 -14.33 -8.26
CA ARG A 218 -8.18 -14.06 -6.82
C ARG A 218 -9.47 -14.22 -6.02
N ARG A 219 -10.59 -14.52 -6.67
CA ARG A 219 -11.88 -14.88 -6.05
C ARG A 219 -12.32 -13.89 -4.96
N LEU A 220 -12.61 -12.65 -5.37
CA LEU A 220 -13.25 -11.69 -4.49
C LEU A 220 -14.70 -12.10 -4.21
N SER A 221 -15.20 -11.71 -3.04
CA SER A 221 -16.59 -11.89 -2.61
C SER A 221 -17.22 -10.53 -2.27
N MET A 222 -18.56 -10.46 -2.21
CA MET A 222 -19.27 -9.22 -1.88
C MET A 222 -20.51 -9.50 -1.05
N PHE A 223 -20.72 -8.69 -0.01
CA PHE A 223 -22.00 -8.54 0.67
C PHE A 223 -22.57 -7.16 0.43
N VAL A 224 -23.87 -7.09 0.11
CA VAL A 224 -24.61 -5.82 0.07
C VAL A 224 -25.22 -5.56 1.44
N PHE A 225 -25.01 -4.36 1.95
CA PHE A 225 -25.46 -3.95 3.27
C PHE A 225 -26.36 -2.70 3.28
N ASN A 226 -26.62 -2.09 2.14
CA ASN A 226 -27.52 -0.93 2.07
C ASN A 226 -28.17 -0.79 0.69
N LEU A 227 -29.47 -0.51 0.69
CA LEU A 227 -30.19 0.01 -0.48
C LEU A 227 -29.95 1.52 -0.53
N GLN A 228 -29.41 2.03 -1.65
CA GLN A 228 -29.14 3.45 -1.87
C GLN A 228 -30.32 4.14 -2.56
N ARG A 229 -30.85 3.53 -3.63
CA ARG A 229 -31.98 4.06 -4.39
C ARG A 229 -32.70 2.95 -5.15
N CYS A 230 -34.03 3.04 -5.23
CA CYS A 230 -34.88 2.20 -6.05
C CYS A 230 -36.00 3.01 -6.65
N ASP A 231 -36.01 3.18 -7.98
CA ASP A 231 -37.09 3.91 -8.64
C ASP A 231 -38.30 2.97 -8.84
N GLY A 232 -39.46 3.49 -8.53
CA GLY A 232 -40.73 2.76 -8.68
C GLY A 232 -41.14 1.92 -7.46
N ARG A 233 -40.33 1.90 -6.38
CA ARG A 233 -40.70 1.21 -5.13
C ARG A 233 -40.19 1.95 -3.89
N VAL A 234 -41.02 2.00 -2.87
CA VAL A 234 -40.69 2.61 -1.57
C VAL A 234 -40.64 1.50 -0.52
N PHE A 235 -39.70 1.58 0.39
CA PHE A 235 -39.49 0.64 1.49
C PHE A 235 -39.71 1.35 2.83
N SER A 236 -40.33 0.66 3.78
CA SER A 236 -40.56 1.18 5.12
C SER A 236 -39.37 0.95 6.05
N SER A 237 -38.60 -0.13 5.81
CA SER A 237 -37.54 -0.55 6.71
C SER A 237 -36.34 -1.19 5.98
N HIS A 238 -35.23 -1.22 6.70
CA HIS A 238 -33.99 -1.88 6.23
C HIS A 238 -34.17 -3.37 6.01
N THR A 239 -34.89 -4.03 6.91
CA THR A 239 -35.18 -5.49 6.79
C THR A 239 -36.08 -5.81 5.60
N GLU A 240 -37.06 -4.94 5.29
CA GLU A 240 -37.86 -5.06 4.07
C GLU A 240 -36.99 -4.89 2.82
N ALA A 241 -36.10 -3.90 2.82
CA ALA A 241 -35.17 -3.68 1.71
C ALA A 241 -34.22 -4.88 1.53
N TYR A 242 -33.75 -5.49 2.63
CA TYR A 242 -32.95 -6.72 2.57
C TYR A 242 -33.71 -7.89 1.93
N ALA A 243 -34.93 -8.15 2.38
CA ALA A 243 -35.77 -9.19 1.80
C ALA A 243 -36.01 -8.96 0.29
N PHE A 244 -36.24 -7.72 -0.10
CA PHE A 244 -36.37 -7.36 -1.51
C PHE A 244 -35.05 -7.59 -2.29
N MET A 245 -33.92 -7.10 -1.80
CA MET A 245 -32.62 -7.29 -2.45
C MET A 245 -32.31 -8.78 -2.64
N GLN A 246 -32.59 -9.62 -1.64
CA GLN A 246 -32.45 -11.08 -1.74
C GLN A 246 -33.38 -11.67 -2.82
N SER A 247 -34.62 -11.19 -2.91
CA SER A 247 -35.55 -11.63 -3.98
C SER A 247 -35.07 -11.24 -5.39
N GLN A 248 -34.22 -10.24 -5.49
CA GLN A 248 -33.59 -9.82 -6.75
C GLN A 248 -32.27 -10.57 -7.07
N GLY A 249 -31.89 -11.56 -6.25
CA GLY A 249 -30.64 -12.32 -6.42
C GLY A 249 -29.39 -11.64 -5.87
N ILE A 250 -29.56 -10.61 -5.04
CA ILE A 250 -28.43 -9.91 -4.41
C ILE A 250 -28.06 -10.58 -3.08
N LYS A 251 -26.77 -10.87 -2.90
CA LYS A 251 -26.23 -11.42 -1.66
C LYS A 251 -26.11 -10.32 -0.61
N THR A 252 -26.96 -10.36 0.42
CA THR A 252 -26.93 -9.44 1.56
C THR A 252 -26.27 -10.10 2.76
N ILE A 253 -25.95 -9.30 3.80
CA ILE A 253 -25.53 -9.84 5.09
C ILE A 253 -26.69 -10.68 5.66
N ALA A 254 -26.43 -11.98 5.87
CA ALA A 254 -27.45 -12.92 6.31
C ALA A 254 -27.65 -12.92 7.83
N ASN A 255 -26.58 -12.68 8.59
CA ASN A 255 -26.55 -12.77 10.04
C ASN A 255 -26.74 -11.37 10.65
N TYR A 256 -27.98 -10.91 10.72
CA TYR A 256 -28.32 -9.70 11.46
C TYR A 256 -29.35 -9.96 12.56
N ARG A 257 -29.41 -9.11 13.56
CA ARG A 257 -30.39 -9.15 14.65
C ARG A 257 -31.23 -7.88 14.65
N VAL A 258 -32.53 -8.03 14.92
CA VAL A 258 -33.43 -6.89 15.17
C VAL A 258 -33.58 -6.76 16.68
N CYS A 259 -33.23 -5.59 17.22
CA CYS A 259 -33.19 -5.30 18.65
C CYS A 259 -34.05 -4.06 18.97
N ARG A 260 -34.55 -3.94 20.21
CA ARG A 260 -35.40 -2.83 20.66
C ARG A 260 -34.90 -2.14 21.92
N THR A 261 -33.84 -2.64 22.54
CA THR A 261 -33.25 -2.07 23.75
C THR A 261 -31.74 -2.01 23.62
N ALA A 262 -31.09 -1.16 24.39
CA ALA A 262 -29.64 -1.02 24.39
C ALA A 262 -28.95 -2.34 24.79
N ASP A 263 -29.44 -3.03 25.82
CA ASP A 263 -28.90 -4.32 26.25
C ASP A 263 -29.01 -5.39 25.16
N ALA A 264 -30.13 -5.44 24.42
CA ALA A 264 -30.31 -6.40 23.32
C ALA A 264 -29.36 -6.07 22.13
N VAL A 265 -29.10 -4.79 21.86
CA VAL A 265 -28.13 -4.34 20.86
C VAL A 265 -26.72 -4.77 21.28
N TRP A 266 -26.37 -4.53 22.55
CA TRP A 266 -25.06 -4.92 23.09
C TRP A 266 -24.85 -6.44 23.05
N ALA A 267 -25.81 -7.22 23.51
CA ALA A 267 -25.73 -8.68 23.43
C ALA A 267 -25.58 -9.21 21.99
N ALA A 268 -26.20 -8.56 21.01
CA ALA A 268 -26.01 -8.91 19.60
C ALA A 268 -24.59 -8.57 19.10
N ILE A 269 -24.02 -7.45 19.54
CA ILE A 269 -22.61 -7.08 19.26
C ILE A 269 -21.65 -8.10 19.86
N GLU A 270 -21.86 -8.50 21.12
CA GLU A 270 -21.02 -9.52 21.77
C GLU A 270 -21.11 -10.87 21.05
N GLU A 271 -22.32 -11.30 20.62
CA GLU A 271 -22.51 -12.54 19.86
C GLU A 271 -21.70 -12.53 18.55
N ILE A 272 -21.69 -11.41 17.82
CA ILE A 272 -20.85 -11.22 16.62
C ILE A 272 -19.37 -11.33 16.99
N GLY A 273 -18.94 -10.70 18.10
CA GLY A 273 -17.57 -10.74 18.60
C GLY A 273 -17.08 -12.16 18.88
N VAL A 274 -17.89 -12.98 19.54
CA VAL A 274 -17.58 -14.40 19.83
C VAL A 274 -17.40 -15.21 18.55
N ARG A 275 -18.23 -14.96 17.53
CA ARG A 275 -18.17 -15.69 16.23
C ARG A 275 -17.06 -15.20 15.29
N ARG A 276 -16.47 -14.02 15.53
CA ARG A 276 -15.47 -13.38 14.67
C ARG A 276 -14.37 -14.31 14.19
N GLY A 277 -13.80 -15.11 15.11
CA GLY A 277 -12.71 -16.04 14.79
C GLY A 277 -13.10 -17.21 13.87
N SER A 278 -14.38 -17.59 13.84
CA SER A 278 -14.91 -18.72 13.05
C SER A 278 -15.45 -18.33 11.68
N LEU A 279 -15.56 -17.02 11.38
CA LEU A 279 -16.00 -16.55 10.08
C LEU A 279 -14.94 -16.83 9.00
N PRO A 280 -15.34 -17.14 7.77
CA PRO A 280 -14.39 -17.35 6.67
C PRO A 280 -13.78 -16.04 6.14
N TYR A 281 -14.23 -14.90 6.63
CA TYR A 281 -13.77 -13.54 6.29
C TYR A 281 -13.52 -12.73 7.54
N ASP A 282 -12.86 -11.59 7.39
CA ASP A 282 -12.55 -10.68 8.49
C ASP A 282 -13.64 -9.64 8.70
N ILE A 283 -13.89 -9.31 9.97
CA ILE A 283 -14.77 -8.23 10.40
C ILE A 283 -14.01 -7.35 11.41
N ASP A 284 -14.13 -6.04 11.30
CA ASP A 284 -13.48 -5.09 12.19
C ASP A 284 -14.42 -4.53 13.28
N GLY A 285 -15.70 -4.96 13.26
CA GLY A 285 -16.70 -4.44 14.16
C GLY A 285 -18.10 -5.03 13.96
N ALA A 286 -19.06 -4.32 14.52
CA ALA A 286 -20.49 -4.48 14.28
C ALA A 286 -21.12 -3.13 13.91
N VAL A 287 -22.15 -3.12 13.07
CA VAL A 287 -22.89 -1.92 12.70
C VAL A 287 -24.28 -1.97 13.29
N VAL A 288 -24.67 -0.90 13.99
CA VAL A 288 -26.02 -0.70 14.51
C VAL A 288 -26.73 0.33 13.65
N LYS A 289 -27.89 -0.01 13.12
CA LYS A 289 -28.69 0.85 12.24
C LYS A 289 -30.13 0.97 12.75
N VAL A 290 -30.72 2.14 12.67
CA VAL A 290 -32.18 2.30 12.83
C VAL A 290 -32.89 1.57 11.69
N ASN A 291 -33.87 0.72 11.98
CA ASN A 291 -34.55 -0.11 10.98
C ASN A 291 -35.47 0.73 10.06
N SER A 292 -36.24 1.65 10.60
CA SER A 292 -37.22 2.46 9.86
C SER A 292 -36.55 3.54 9.01
N PHE A 293 -36.88 3.58 7.70
CA PHE A 293 -36.35 4.61 6.80
C PHE A 293 -36.92 6.00 7.07
N ALA A 294 -38.20 6.11 7.46
CA ALA A 294 -38.79 7.38 7.85
C ALA A 294 -38.08 8.01 9.06
N MET A 295 -37.74 7.20 10.08
CA MET A 295 -36.98 7.67 11.23
C MET A 295 -35.53 8.06 10.86
N ARG A 296 -34.91 7.39 9.86
CA ARG A 296 -33.59 7.76 9.35
C ARG A 296 -33.58 9.14 8.70
N GLU A 297 -34.62 9.46 7.92
CA GLU A 297 -34.78 10.77 7.30
C GLU A 297 -34.90 11.88 8.37
N GLU A 298 -35.67 11.63 9.44
CA GLU A 298 -35.86 12.59 10.54
C GLU A 298 -34.56 12.78 11.35
N LEU A 299 -33.82 11.73 11.65
CA LEU A 299 -32.51 11.79 12.31
C LEU A 299 -31.47 12.50 11.45
N GLY A 300 -31.55 12.33 10.15
CA GLY A 300 -30.69 12.97 9.17
C GLY A 300 -29.25 12.49 9.17
N VAL A 301 -28.40 13.31 8.56
CA VAL A 301 -26.97 13.04 8.37
C VAL A 301 -26.13 14.24 8.80
N THR A 302 -24.87 14.00 9.15
CA THR A 302 -23.85 15.03 9.29
C THR A 302 -23.08 15.14 7.97
N ALA A 303 -22.15 16.08 7.85
CA ALA A 303 -21.30 16.20 6.68
C ALA A 303 -20.47 14.92 6.37
N LYS A 304 -20.34 14.00 7.33
CA LYS A 304 -19.43 12.85 7.24
C LYS A 304 -20.09 11.50 7.52
N ALA A 305 -21.12 11.47 8.37
CA ALA A 305 -21.73 10.23 8.85
C ALA A 305 -23.25 10.39 9.07
N PRO A 306 -24.03 9.31 8.89
CA PRO A 306 -25.44 9.31 9.26
C PRO A 306 -25.59 9.35 10.79
N ARG A 307 -26.69 9.97 11.28
CA ARG A 307 -27.06 9.99 12.70
C ARG A 307 -27.87 8.76 13.11
N TRP A 308 -28.31 7.98 12.15
CA TRP A 308 -29.12 6.78 12.32
C TRP A 308 -28.33 5.48 12.32
N ALA A 309 -26.99 5.55 12.21
CA ALA A 309 -26.14 4.37 12.28
C ALA A 309 -24.82 4.69 12.98
N ILE A 310 -24.27 3.65 13.65
CA ILE A 310 -23.01 3.73 14.37
C ILE A 310 -22.25 2.41 14.19
N ALA A 311 -20.92 2.45 14.18
CA ALA A 311 -20.06 1.29 14.07
C ALA A 311 -19.30 1.05 15.38
N TYR A 312 -19.55 -0.09 16.03
CA TYR A 312 -18.74 -0.54 17.13
C TYR A 312 -17.49 -1.25 16.61
N LYS A 313 -16.32 -0.88 17.09
CA LYS A 313 -15.02 -1.47 16.74
C LYS A 313 -14.55 -2.38 17.86
N TYR A 314 -14.29 -3.66 17.53
CA TYR A 314 -13.72 -4.58 18.50
C TYR A 314 -12.28 -4.19 18.85
N PRO A 315 -11.87 -4.33 20.12
CA PRO A 315 -10.46 -4.23 20.46
C PRO A 315 -9.67 -5.33 19.72
N PRO A 316 -8.39 -5.07 19.38
CA PRO A 316 -7.52 -6.09 18.82
C PRO A 316 -7.43 -7.29 19.76
N GLU A 317 -7.35 -8.49 19.18
CA GLU A 317 -7.12 -9.71 19.96
C GLU A 317 -5.73 -9.63 20.60
N GLU A 318 -5.68 -9.80 21.92
CA GLU A 318 -4.45 -9.77 22.71
C GLU A 318 -4.28 -11.10 23.45
N LYS A 319 -3.03 -11.59 23.49
CA LYS A 319 -2.70 -12.83 24.24
C LYS A 319 -1.49 -12.62 25.11
N GLU A 320 -1.55 -13.21 26.27
CA GLU A 320 -0.40 -13.32 27.16
C GLU A 320 0.51 -14.47 26.72
N THR A 321 1.82 -14.23 26.75
CA THR A 321 2.84 -15.23 26.48
C THR A 321 4.11 -14.92 27.24
N VAL A 322 5.05 -15.89 27.32
CA VAL A 322 6.33 -15.70 28.00
C VAL A 322 7.43 -15.44 26.98
N LEU A 323 8.14 -14.33 27.13
CA LEU A 323 9.31 -13.99 26.33
C LEU A 323 10.45 -14.95 26.68
N ARG A 324 10.89 -15.72 25.69
CA ARG A 324 11.95 -16.72 25.86
C ARG A 324 13.32 -16.19 25.50
N ASP A 325 13.39 -15.36 24.45
CA ASP A 325 14.65 -14.81 23.96
C ASP A 325 14.42 -13.50 23.18
N ILE A 326 15.49 -12.77 22.92
CA ILE A 326 15.53 -11.64 22.00
C ILE A 326 16.63 -11.91 20.98
N GLU A 327 16.24 -12.33 19.79
CA GLU A 327 17.15 -12.58 18.68
C GLU A 327 17.53 -11.27 17.96
N LEU A 328 18.79 -11.18 17.58
CA LEU A 328 19.33 -10.02 16.86
C LEU A 328 19.62 -10.42 15.40
N SER A 329 19.03 -9.70 14.46
CA SER A 329 19.31 -9.86 13.03
C SER A 329 20.04 -8.63 12.47
N VAL A 330 20.91 -8.84 11.47
CA VAL A 330 21.69 -7.77 10.82
C VAL A 330 21.17 -7.59 9.40
N GLY A 331 20.61 -6.42 9.12
CA GLY A 331 20.12 -6.06 7.80
C GLY A 331 21.22 -5.60 6.82
N ARG A 332 20.84 -5.36 5.58
CA ARG A 332 21.73 -4.94 4.47
C ARG A 332 22.61 -3.73 4.81
N THR A 333 22.08 -2.77 5.54
CA THR A 333 22.79 -1.55 5.94
C THR A 333 23.55 -1.67 7.25
N GLY A 334 23.72 -2.90 7.77
CA GLY A 334 24.31 -3.15 9.07
C GLY A 334 23.37 -2.94 10.25
N ARG A 335 22.13 -2.47 10.04
CA ARG A 335 21.15 -2.26 11.11
C ARG A 335 20.88 -3.55 11.85
N ILE A 336 21.04 -3.50 13.19
CA ILE A 336 20.75 -4.63 14.09
C ILE A 336 19.32 -4.47 14.59
N THR A 337 18.47 -5.43 14.25
CA THR A 337 17.04 -5.40 14.61
C THR A 337 16.74 -6.49 15.64
N PRO A 338 16.26 -6.11 16.84
CA PRO A 338 15.85 -7.07 17.86
C PRO A 338 14.46 -7.63 17.54
N THR A 339 14.30 -8.95 17.74
CA THR A 339 13.04 -9.70 17.57
C THR A 339 12.78 -10.50 18.83
N ALA A 340 11.63 -10.25 19.48
CA ALA A 340 11.15 -11.07 20.59
C ALA A 340 10.80 -12.47 20.10
N VAL A 341 11.28 -13.49 20.80
CA VAL A 341 10.91 -14.90 20.64
C VAL A 341 10.17 -15.33 21.89
N PHE A 342 8.96 -15.85 21.74
CA PHE A 342 8.09 -16.17 22.87
C PHE A 342 7.34 -17.48 22.66
N ASP A 343 6.74 -18.01 23.73
CA ASP A 343 5.93 -19.23 23.63
C ASP A 343 4.82 -19.03 22.59
N PRO A 344 4.63 -19.97 21.66
CA PRO A 344 3.67 -19.82 20.59
C PRO A 344 2.25 -19.61 21.08
N VAL A 345 1.56 -18.59 20.56
CA VAL A 345 0.16 -18.28 20.86
C VAL A 345 -0.67 -18.20 19.59
N GLY A 346 -1.95 -18.55 19.69
CA GLY A 346 -2.93 -18.31 18.63
C GLY A 346 -3.41 -16.87 18.66
N LEU A 347 -3.23 -16.13 17.58
CA LEU A 347 -3.71 -14.75 17.39
C LEU A 347 -4.33 -14.61 15.99
N CYS A 348 -5.57 -14.14 15.92
CA CYS A 348 -6.28 -13.93 14.65
C CYS A 348 -6.15 -15.14 13.71
N GLY A 349 -6.44 -16.35 14.24
CA GLY A 349 -6.44 -17.60 13.47
C GLY A 349 -5.08 -18.16 13.04
N THR A 350 -3.95 -17.53 13.41
CA THR A 350 -2.60 -18.04 13.12
C THR A 350 -1.76 -18.22 14.37
N ARG A 351 -0.75 -19.10 14.28
CA ARG A 351 0.23 -19.31 15.34
C ARG A 351 1.34 -18.28 15.23
N VAL A 352 1.61 -17.56 16.28
CA VAL A 352 2.63 -16.51 16.37
C VAL A 352 3.60 -16.86 17.49
N GLU A 353 4.91 -16.69 17.24
CA GLU A 353 5.99 -16.96 18.20
C GLU A 353 7.10 -15.91 18.15
N ARG A 354 6.96 -14.89 17.26
CA ARG A 354 7.97 -13.85 17.06
C ARG A 354 7.29 -12.50 16.85
N ALA A 355 7.89 -11.42 17.39
CA ALA A 355 7.46 -10.04 17.15
C ALA A 355 8.65 -9.08 17.12
N THR A 356 8.62 -8.07 16.25
CA THR A 356 9.69 -7.08 16.23
C THR A 356 9.69 -6.21 17.49
N LEU A 357 10.90 -5.92 18.00
CA LEU A 357 11.15 -4.94 19.06
C LEU A 357 11.79 -3.66 18.55
N HIS A 358 11.87 -3.48 17.25
CA HIS A 358 12.33 -2.29 16.53
C HIS A 358 13.77 -1.86 16.85
N ASN A 359 14.05 -1.37 18.06
CA ASN A 359 15.35 -0.85 18.52
C ASN A 359 15.42 -0.84 20.06
N GLN A 360 16.56 -0.36 20.60
CA GLN A 360 16.76 -0.30 22.05
C GLN A 360 15.75 0.62 22.76
N ASP A 361 15.38 1.76 22.15
CA ASP A 361 14.45 2.72 22.77
C ASP A 361 13.07 2.10 22.97
N TYR A 362 12.62 1.24 22.03
CA TYR A 362 11.38 0.50 22.18
C TYR A 362 11.47 -0.55 23.30
N ILE A 363 12.60 -1.26 23.40
CA ILE A 363 12.89 -2.20 24.50
C ILE A 363 12.83 -1.46 25.85
N ASP A 364 13.49 -0.30 25.96
CA ASP A 364 13.54 0.52 27.17
C ASP A 364 12.15 1.07 27.52
N SER A 365 11.38 1.51 26.53
CA SER A 365 10.03 2.05 26.76
C SER A 365 9.07 1.01 27.32
N LEU A 366 9.24 -0.26 26.96
CA LEU A 366 8.50 -1.39 27.51
C LEU A 366 9.09 -1.89 28.84
N ASP A 367 10.35 -1.57 29.13
CA ASP A 367 11.16 -2.20 30.21
C ASP A 367 11.10 -3.73 30.07
N ILE A 368 11.26 -4.25 28.85
CA ILE A 368 11.10 -5.68 28.56
C ILE A 368 12.36 -6.47 28.93
N ARG A 369 12.17 -7.65 29.52
CA ARG A 369 13.25 -8.54 29.99
C ARG A 369 12.97 -9.96 29.60
N ILE A 370 13.99 -10.75 29.30
CA ILE A 370 13.85 -12.17 29.03
C ILE A 370 13.22 -12.86 30.25
N GLY A 371 12.22 -13.70 30.02
CA GLY A 371 11.41 -14.35 31.04
C GLY A 371 10.15 -13.58 31.47
N ASP A 372 9.95 -12.35 30.99
CA ASP A 372 8.73 -11.60 31.27
C ASP A 372 7.49 -12.25 30.63
N THR A 373 6.36 -12.11 31.29
CA THR A 373 5.05 -12.31 30.66
C THR A 373 4.71 -11.04 29.89
N ILE A 374 4.53 -11.18 28.59
CA ILE A 374 4.24 -10.10 27.66
C ILE A 374 2.85 -10.23 27.07
N LEU A 375 2.22 -9.10 26.75
CA LEU A 375 0.98 -9.03 26.02
C LEU A 375 1.30 -8.77 24.55
N VAL A 376 0.89 -9.70 23.69
CA VAL A 376 1.13 -9.64 22.25
C VAL A 376 -0.17 -9.48 21.50
N TYR A 377 -0.13 -8.74 20.40
CA TYR A 377 -1.25 -8.51 19.48
C TYR A 377 -0.75 -8.46 18.05
N LYS A 378 -1.65 -8.47 17.09
CA LYS A 378 -1.30 -8.20 15.69
C LYS A 378 -1.74 -6.80 15.29
N SER A 379 -0.79 -6.01 14.83
CA SER A 379 -1.07 -4.73 14.20
C SER A 379 -1.67 -4.99 12.81
N GLY A 380 -2.86 -4.44 12.55
CA GLY A 380 -3.60 -4.69 11.30
C GLY A 380 -3.94 -6.17 11.08
N GLU A 381 -4.14 -6.93 12.17
CA GLU A 381 -4.41 -8.37 12.18
C GLU A 381 -3.32 -9.25 11.54
N ILE A 382 -2.14 -8.68 11.22
CA ILE A 382 -1.07 -9.37 10.48
C ILE A 382 0.26 -9.35 11.23
N ILE A 383 0.78 -8.17 11.57
CA ILE A 383 2.14 -8.01 12.09
C ILE A 383 2.14 -8.17 13.61
N PRO A 384 2.77 -9.24 14.15
CA PRO A 384 2.87 -9.41 15.58
C PRO A 384 3.68 -8.29 16.22
N ARG A 385 3.15 -7.77 17.34
CA ARG A 385 3.80 -6.74 18.16
C ARG A 385 3.66 -7.06 19.64
N VAL A 386 4.63 -6.63 20.42
CA VAL A 386 4.55 -6.63 21.88
C VAL A 386 3.86 -5.33 22.32
N LYS A 387 2.71 -5.42 22.98
CA LYS A 387 1.96 -4.25 23.48
C LYS A 387 2.50 -3.75 24.81
N ALA A 388 2.72 -4.67 25.73
CA ALA A 388 3.11 -4.35 27.10
C ALA A 388 3.79 -5.53 27.78
N VAL A 389 4.44 -5.24 28.89
CA VAL A 389 4.97 -6.22 29.85
C VAL A 389 4.07 -6.23 31.07
N LEU A 390 3.64 -7.42 31.53
CA LEU A 390 2.88 -7.61 32.73
C LEU A 390 3.83 -7.66 33.93
N LYS A 391 4.19 -6.48 34.46
CA LYS A 391 5.22 -6.30 35.48
C LYS A 391 4.85 -6.98 36.82
N ASP A 392 3.59 -7.16 37.11
CA ASP A 392 3.05 -7.91 38.25
C ASP A 392 3.38 -9.40 38.20
N LYS A 393 3.60 -9.96 37.00
CA LYS A 393 4.00 -11.36 36.77
C LYS A 393 5.51 -11.55 36.63
N ARG A 394 6.32 -10.48 36.78
CA ARG A 394 7.77 -10.50 36.56
C ARG A 394 8.51 -11.27 37.64
N GLN A 395 9.50 -12.04 37.25
CA GLN A 395 10.42 -12.73 38.14
C GLN A 395 11.38 -11.75 38.82
N GLN A 396 11.63 -11.94 40.15
CA GLN A 396 12.41 -10.99 40.96
C GLN A 396 13.86 -10.76 40.50
N ASN A 397 14.47 -11.69 39.77
CA ASN A 397 15.88 -11.62 39.37
C ASN A 397 16.09 -11.27 37.88
N SER A 398 15.07 -10.81 37.20
CA SER A 398 15.18 -10.42 35.77
C SER A 398 16.02 -9.15 35.60
N ARG A 399 16.88 -9.11 34.57
CA ARG A 399 17.73 -7.96 34.24
C ARG A 399 17.21 -7.24 33.00
N PRO A 400 17.31 -5.89 32.93
CA PRO A 400 17.04 -5.15 31.71
C PRO A 400 17.85 -5.73 30.52
N TYR A 401 17.22 -5.81 29.36
CA TYR A 401 17.91 -6.25 28.15
C TYR A 401 18.55 -5.06 27.44
N VAL A 402 19.84 -5.20 27.13
CA VAL A 402 20.59 -4.21 26.37
C VAL A 402 21.16 -4.89 25.13
N ILE A 403 20.92 -4.30 23.96
CA ILE A 403 21.50 -4.79 22.70
C ILE A 403 23.03 -4.64 22.81
N PRO A 404 23.82 -5.73 22.65
CA PRO A 404 25.27 -5.67 22.72
C PRO A 404 25.86 -4.69 21.69
N ASP A 405 26.95 -4.04 22.03
CA ASP A 405 27.73 -3.17 21.14
C ASP A 405 28.65 -3.95 20.18
N VAL A 406 28.38 -5.23 19.99
CA VAL A 406 29.06 -6.12 19.07
C VAL A 406 28.07 -6.73 18.08
N CYS A 407 28.47 -6.82 16.82
CA CYS A 407 27.66 -7.45 15.78
C CYS A 407 27.47 -8.95 16.07
N PRO A 408 26.21 -9.47 16.09
CA PRO A 408 25.94 -10.87 16.39
C PRO A 408 26.47 -11.83 15.31
N VAL A 409 26.83 -11.34 14.11
CA VAL A 409 27.28 -12.17 12.99
C VAL A 409 28.80 -12.15 12.83
N CYS A 410 29.41 -10.97 12.86
CA CYS A 410 30.85 -10.85 12.58
C CYS A 410 31.72 -10.45 13.80
N GLY A 411 31.11 -10.18 14.97
CA GLY A 411 31.83 -9.77 16.19
C GLY A 411 32.42 -8.36 16.16
N ALA A 412 32.28 -7.62 15.07
CA ALA A 412 32.79 -6.26 14.99
C ALA A 412 31.96 -5.30 15.85
N HIS A 413 32.58 -4.16 16.23
CA HIS A 413 31.91 -3.13 17.01
C HIS A 413 30.66 -2.59 16.29
N ALA A 414 29.56 -2.47 17.04
CA ALA A 414 28.31 -1.89 16.60
C ALA A 414 28.08 -0.54 17.29
N VAL A 415 27.70 0.46 16.52
CA VAL A 415 27.53 1.84 17.00
C VAL A 415 26.06 2.24 16.93
N ARG A 416 25.60 2.93 17.97
CA ARG A 416 24.28 3.55 17.96
C ARG A 416 24.32 4.83 17.14
N GLU A 417 23.44 4.95 16.16
CA GLU A 417 23.26 6.18 15.40
C GLU A 417 22.52 7.24 16.22
N ALA A 418 23.07 8.47 16.23
CA ALA A 418 22.51 9.56 17.03
C ALA A 418 21.08 9.96 16.61
N ASP A 419 20.79 9.90 15.31
CA ASP A 419 19.55 10.43 14.73
C ASP A 419 18.41 9.40 14.63
N THR A 420 18.71 8.10 14.72
CA THR A 420 17.73 7.02 14.43
C THR A 420 17.52 6.03 15.58
N ALA A 421 18.28 6.12 16.67
CA ALA A 421 18.31 5.15 17.76
C ALA A 421 18.64 3.69 17.33
N ASP A 422 19.08 3.48 16.11
CA ASP A 422 19.43 2.17 15.56
C ASP A 422 20.85 1.80 15.90
N MET A 423 21.09 0.53 16.25
CA MET A 423 22.42 -0.05 16.36
C MET A 423 22.89 -0.52 15.00
N ARG A 424 24.13 -0.21 14.58
CA ARG A 424 24.71 -0.65 13.31
C ARG A 424 26.07 -1.28 13.42
N CYS A 425 26.23 -2.41 12.76
CA CYS A 425 27.53 -3.02 12.50
C CYS A 425 28.34 -2.14 11.55
N GLN A 426 29.53 -1.70 11.99
CA GLN A 426 30.42 -0.84 11.19
C GLN A 426 31.32 -1.64 10.20
N ASN A 427 31.32 -2.96 10.24
CA ASN A 427 32.12 -3.78 9.37
C ASN A 427 31.52 -3.90 7.96
N PRO A 428 32.07 -3.28 6.91
CA PRO A 428 31.55 -3.36 5.55
C PRO A 428 31.63 -4.75 4.93
N VAL A 429 32.50 -5.62 5.46
CA VAL A 429 32.63 -7.01 5.04
C VAL A 429 31.91 -8.00 5.98
N CYS A 430 30.93 -7.53 6.71
CA CYS A 430 30.09 -8.38 7.53
C CYS A 430 29.31 -9.40 6.65
N PRO A 431 29.40 -10.71 6.90
CA PRO A 431 28.73 -11.70 6.08
C PRO A 431 27.24 -11.42 5.89
N ALA A 432 26.52 -11.05 6.95
CA ALA A 432 25.09 -10.71 6.85
C ALA A 432 24.83 -9.49 5.96
N GLN A 433 25.71 -8.49 5.96
CA GLN A 433 25.54 -7.33 5.06
C GLN A 433 25.79 -7.74 3.61
N ILE A 434 26.84 -8.55 3.36
CA ILE A 434 27.15 -9.07 2.02
C ILE A 434 25.98 -9.91 1.50
N GLU A 435 25.50 -10.88 2.27
CA GLU A 435 24.37 -11.74 1.89
C GLU A 435 23.13 -10.90 1.55
N ASN A 436 22.74 -9.99 2.42
CA ASN A 436 21.57 -9.12 2.20
C ASN A 436 21.74 -8.16 1.02
N HIS A 437 22.98 -7.71 0.74
CA HIS A 437 23.28 -6.89 -0.43
C HIS A 437 23.15 -7.71 -1.73
N LEU A 438 23.71 -8.91 -1.75
CA LEU A 438 23.58 -9.85 -2.87
C LEU A 438 22.12 -10.26 -3.12
N LEU A 439 21.35 -10.54 -2.06
CA LEU A 439 19.92 -10.85 -2.17
C LEU A 439 19.11 -9.66 -2.75
N ASN A 440 19.44 -8.44 -2.35
CA ASN A 440 18.85 -7.25 -2.96
C ASN A 440 19.20 -7.14 -4.44
N PHE A 441 20.49 -7.36 -4.78
CA PHE A 441 20.99 -7.25 -6.16
C PHE A 441 20.30 -8.23 -7.11
N VAL A 442 20.16 -9.51 -6.72
CA VAL A 442 19.53 -10.53 -7.55
C VAL A 442 17.99 -10.44 -7.56
N SER A 443 17.40 -9.63 -6.67
CA SER A 443 15.96 -9.54 -6.49
C SER A 443 15.25 -9.00 -7.73
N ARG A 444 13.92 -9.25 -7.80
CA ARG A 444 13.05 -8.76 -8.88
C ARG A 444 13.02 -7.23 -8.98
N SER A 445 13.19 -6.52 -7.88
CA SER A 445 13.22 -5.06 -7.85
C SER A 445 14.51 -4.46 -8.41
N ALA A 446 15.59 -5.25 -8.46
CA ALA A 446 16.90 -4.89 -9.01
C ALA A 446 17.20 -5.69 -10.30
N MET A 447 18.23 -6.51 -10.32
CA MET A 447 18.69 -7.21 -11.55
C MET A 447 17.81 -8.39 -11.96
N ASP A 448 16.85 -8.84 -11.16
CA ASP A 448 15.89 -9.93 -11.45
C ASP A 448 16.56 -11.21 -11.99
N ILE A 449 17.59 -11.69 -11.31
CA ILE A 449 18.32 -12.87 -11.73
C ILE A 449 17.56 -14.13 -11.31
N LYS A 450 16.77 -14.66 -12.23
CA LYS A 450 15.91 -15.81 -11.97
C LYS A 450 16.69 -17.06 -11.57
N GLY A 451 16.21 -17.72 -10.53
CA GLY A 451 16.83 -18.95 -10.01
C GLY A 451 17.92 -18.71 -8.95
N LEU A 452 18.42 -17.50 -8.75
CA LEU A 452 19.28 -17.13 -7.63
C LEU A 452 18.44 -16.63 -6.44
N GLY A 453 17.66 -17.51 -5.81
CA GLY A 453 16.94 -17.20 -4.57
C GLY A 453 17.87 -17.23 -3.35
N ALA A 454 17.32 -16.91 -2.16
CA ALA A 454 18.08 -16.77 -0.92
C ALA A 454 18.96 -18.00 -0.61
N ALA A 455 18.42 -19.21 -0.71
CA ALA A 455 19.19 -20.44 -0.44
C ALA A 455 20.41 -20.59 -1.36
N ALA A 456 20.27 -20.27 -2.66
CA ALA A 456 21.37 -20.38 -3.62
C ALA A 456 22.45 -19.32 -3.38
N VAL A 457 22.05 -18.07 -3.12
CA VAL A 457 23.00 -16.98 -2.83
C VAL A 457 23.78 -17.26 -1.55
N ILE A 458 23.11 -17.62 -0.46
CA ILE A 458 23.74 -17.94 0.82
C ILE A 458 24.71 -19.12 0.66
N ALA A 459 24.31 -20.17 -0.05
CA ALA A 459 25.16 -21.32 -0.30
C ALA A 459 26.42 -20.93 -1.07
N LEU A 460 26.31 -20.09 -2.10
CA LEU A 460 27.46 -19.61 -2.90
C LEU A 460 28.39 -18.70 -2.07
N VAL A 461 27.86 -17.85 -1.19
CA VAL A 461 28.67 -17.03 -0.28
C VAL A 461 29.43 -17.91 0.70
N HIS A 462 28.76 -18.85 1.36
CA HIS A 462 29.39 -19.73 2.35
C HIS A 462 30.43 -20.67 1.74
N ALA A 463 30.24 -21.05 0.47
CA ALA A 463 31.24 -21.86 -0.27
C ALA A 463 32.38 -21.03 -0.87
N GLY A 464 32.36 -19.69 -0.72
CA GLY A 464 33.42 -18.79 -1.19
C GLY A 464 33.41 -18.49 -2.68
N TYR A 465 32.31 -18.79 -3.41
CA TYR A 465 32.20 -18.46 -4.85
C TYR A 465 31.84 -17.01 -5.09
N ILE A 466 31.15 -16.37 -4.17
CA ILE A 466 30.73 -14.94 -4.26
C ILE A 466 31.07 -14.20 -2.99
N HIS A 467 31.76 -13.05 -3.14
CA HIS A 467 32.11 -12.13 -2.05
C HIS A 467 31.47 -10.75 -2.25
N ASP A 468 31.15 -10.41 -3.50
CA ASP A 468 30.41 -9.20 -3.87
C ASP A 468 29.52 -9.43 -5.12
N ILE A 469 28.81 -8.38 -5.55
CA ILE A 469 27.87 -8.47 -6.67
C ILE A 469 28.55 -8.71 -8.03
N ALA A 470 29.83 -8.35 -8.20
CA ALA A 470 30.55 -8.58 -9.46
C ALA A 470 30.92 -10.06 -9.64
N ASP A 471 31.19 -10.79 -8.54
CA ASP A 471 31.49 -12.23 -8.60
C ASP A 471 30.33 -13.05 -9.17
N ILE A 472 29.08 -12.56 -9.08
CA ILE A 472 27.92 -13.23 -9.69
C ILE A 472 28.14 -13.45 -11.18
N PHE A 473 28.76 -12.49 -11.87
CA PHE A 473 28.98 -12.55 -13.31
C PHE A 473 30.17 -13.41 -13.73
N SER A 474 31.01 -13.82 -12.77
CA SER A 474 32.13 -14.77 -12.98
C SER A 474 31.75 -16.20 -12.64
N LEU A 475 30.56 -16.50 -12.13
CA LEU A 475 30.13 -17.86 -11.76
C LEU A 475 30.19 -18.88 -12.92
N HIS A 476 30.15 -18.43 -14.16
CA HIS A 476 30.28 -19.30 -15.34
C HIS A 476 31.64 -19.97 -15.42
N GLU A 477 32.69 -19.38 -14.86
CA GLU A 477 34.03 -19.96 -14.78
C GLU A 477 34.08 -21.20 -13.86
N HIS A 478 33.18 -21.28 -12.87
CA HIS A 478 33.05 -22.34 -11.88
C HIS A 478 31.98 -23.39 -12.24
N ARG A 479 31.47 -23.41 -13.48
CA ARG A 479 30.35 -24.26 -13.89
C ARG A 479 30.55 -25.75 -13.51
N GLU A 480 31.69 -26.30 -13.80
CA GLU A 480 31.98 -27.74 -13.54
C GLU A 480 31.97 -28.05 -12.05
N GLU A 481 32.58 -27.22 -11.23
CA GLU A 481 32.61 -27.33 -9.77
C GLU A 481 31.21 -27.21 -9.16
N LEU A 482 30.40 -26.26 -9.64
CA LEU A 482 29.02 -26.04 -9.19
C LEU A 482 28.11 -27.22 -9.54
N VAL A 483 28.33 -27.87 -10.69
CA VAL A 483 27.62 -29.09 -11.07
C VAL A 483 28.07 -30.28 -10.24
N ALA A 484 29.40 -30.44 -10.02
CA ALA A 484 29.94 -31.51 -9.23
C ALA A 484 29.54 -31.47 -7.76
N SER A 485 29.54 -30.27 -7.15
CA SER A 485 29.12 -30.06 -5.77
C SER A 485 27.61 -30.20 -5.55
N GLY A 486 26.80 -29.98 -6.58
CA GLY A 486 25.35 -29.92 -6.47
C GLY A 486 24.82 -28.74 -5.63
N LEU A 487 25.69 -27.81 -5.25
CA LEU A 487 25.42 -26.70 -4.31
C LEU A 487 24.18 -25.85 -4.71
N ILE A 488 24.05 -25.58 -6.00
CA ILE A 488 22.92 -24.83 -6.56
C ILE A 488 22.09 -25.67 -7.54
N GLY A 489 22.17 -26.99 -7.42
CA GLY A 489 21.42 -27.98 -8.20
C GLY A 489 22.25 -28.72 -9.23
N ARG A 490 21.59 -29.56 -10.06
CA ARG A 490 22.24 -30.36 -11.09
C ARG A 490 22.52 -29.55 -12.36
N ALA A 491 23.27 -30.10 -13.31
CA ALA A 491 23.73 -29.44 -14.54
C ALA A 491 22.67 -28.54 -15.21
N LYS A 492 21.49 -29.07 -15.50
CA LYS A 492 20.38 -28.27 -16.10
C LYS A 492 20.01 -27.05 -15.28
N SER A 493 19.97 -27.18 -13.96
CA SER A 493 19.62 -26.08 -13.05
C SER A 493 20.74 -25.04 -12.96
N VAL A 494 21.99 -25.47 -12.94
CA VAL A 494 23.18 -24.61 -13.01
C VAL A 494 23.19 -23.83 -14.33
N ASP A 495 23.01 -24.51 -15.47
CA ASP A 495 22.99 -23.86 -16.79
C ASP A 495 21.88 -22.82 -16.92
N GLN A 496 20.68 -23.10 -16.40
CA GLN A 496 19.58 -22.12 -16.38
C GLN A 496 19.90 -20.87 -15.56
N ARG A 497 20.59 -21.04 -14.41
CA ARG A 497 21.01 -19.89 -13.57
C ARG A 497 22.09 -19.06 -14.26
N LEU A 498 23.09 -19.73 -14.84
CA LEU A 498 24.14 -19.04 -15.58
C LEU A 498 23.60 -18.28 -16.78
N ALA A 499 22.64 -18.86 -17.52
CA ALA A 499 21.93 -18.17 -18.59
C ALA A 499 21.11 -16.96 -18.10
N ALA A 500 20.48 -17.07 -16.92
CA ALA A 500 19.76 -15.94 -16.31
C ALA A 500 20.70 -14.81 -15.86
N ILE A 501 21.88 -15.14 -15.34
CA ILE A 501 22.93 -14.18 -15.02
C ILE A 501 23.37 -13.44 -16.27
N GLU A 502 23.68 -14.17 -17.34
CA GLU A 502 24.11 -13.56 -18.61
C GLU A 502 23.04 -12.65 -19.21
N ALA A 503 21.77 -13.12 -19.23
CA ALA A 503 20.66 -12.30 -19.71
C ALA A 503 20.46 -11.01 -18.89
N SER A 504 20.75 -11.06 -17.58
CA SER A 504 20.58 -9.90 -16.69
C SER A 504 21.55 -8.75 -16.99
N LYS A 505 22.68 -9.01 -17.67
CA LYS A 505 23.64 -7.97 -18.08
C LYS A 505 23.01 -6.93 -18.99
N GLN A 506 21.97 -7.28 -19.74
CA GLN A 506 21.26 -6.40 -20.67
C GLN A 506 20.12 -5.59 -19.98
N ASN A 507 19.92 -5.77 -18.69
CA ASN A 507 18.92 -5.01 -17.97
C ASN A 507 19.18 -3.50 -18.03
N PRO A 508 18.12 -2.66 -17.99
CA PRO A 508 18.28 -1.21 -17.97
C PRO A 508 19.08 -0.74 -16.75
N PRO A 509 19.88 0.35 -16.87
CA PRO A 509 20.82 0.79 -15.83
C PRO A 509 20.14 1.24 -14.54
N GLU A 510 18.87 1.65 -14.55
CA GLU A 510 18.12 1.93 -13.33
C GLU A 510 17.95 0.70 -12.45
N ARG A 511 17.96 -0.50 -13.03
CA ARG A 511 17.93 -1.77 -12.27
C ARG A 511 19.28 -2.05 -11.62
N LEU A 512 20.37 -1.80 -12.33
CA LEU A 512 21.71 -1.87 -11.76
C LEU A 512 21.87 -0.84 -10.61
N LEU A 513 21.47 0.41 -10.83
CA LEU A 513 21.55 1.46 -9.83
C LEU A 513 20.74 1.12 -8.55
N THR A 514 19.54 0.52 -8.72
CA THR A 514 18.76 -0.03 -7.60
C THR A 514 19.50 -1.16 -6.89
N GLY A 515 20.15 -2.03 -7.65
CA GLY A 515 20.92 -3.18 -7.16
C GLY A 515 22.17 -2.80 -6.37
N LEU A 516 22.83 -1.70 -6.72
CA LEU A 516 23.99 -1.17 -5.98
C LEU A 516 23.68 -0.84 -4.52
N GLY A 517 22.39 -0.73 -4.17
CA GLY A 517 21.95 -0.64 -2.77
C GLY A 517 22.32 0.65 -2.05
N ILE A 518 22.55 1.74 -2.78
CA ILE A 518 22.87 3.05 -2.25
C ILE A 518 21.72 3.55 -1.37
N ALA A 519 22.03 4.06 -0.18
CA ALA A 519 21.02 4.52 0.76
C ALA A 519 20.19 5.68 0.15
N GLY A 520 18.86 5.56 0.21
CA GLY A 520 17.94 6.52 -0.40
C GLY A 520 17.64 6.27 -1.88
N ILE A 521 18.38 5.38 -2.56
CA ILE A 521 18.17 5.06 -3.98
C ILE A 521 17.37 3.75 -4.10
N GLY A 522 16.06 3.89 -4.18
CA GLY A 522 15.14 2.82 -4.55
C GLY A 522 14.83 2.86 -6.05
N ARG A 523 13.91 1.99 -6.51
CA ARG A 523 13.52 1.85 -7.91
C ARG A 523 13.04 3.17 -8.54
N ALA A 524 12.20 3.94 -7.84
CA ALA A 524 11.68 5.22 -8.34
C ALA A 524 12.80 6.25 -8.51
N ALA A 525 13.66 6.40 -7.49
CA ALA A 525 14.81 7.31 -7.52
C ALA A 525 15.80 6.93 -8.64
N ALA A 526 16.11 5.63 -8.78
CA ALA A 526 17.01 5.14 -9.83
C ALA A 526 16.44 5.43 -11.24
N ALA A 527 15.13 5.23 -11.43
CA ALA A 527 14.47 5.54 -12.69
C ALA A 527 14.50 7.06 -13.02
N ALA A 528 14.22 7.91 -12.02
CA ALA A 528 14.28 9.37 -12.19
C ALA A 528 15.70 9.83 -12.54
N LEU A 529 16.72 9.30 -11.87
CA LEU A 529 18.12 9.59 -12.17
C LEU A 529 18.51 9.16 -13.58
N MET A 530 18.11 7.96 -14.02
CA MET A 530 18.45 7.45 -15.37
C MET A 530 17.61 8.10 -16.49
N GLN A 531 16.57 8.85 -16.18
CA GLN A 531 15.90 9.74 -17.13
C GLN A 531 16.70 11.03 -17.38
N GLU A 532 17.37 11.56 -16.35
CA GLU A 532 18.18 12.77 -16.46
C GLU A 532 19.59 12.46 -16.99
N PHE A 533 20.22 11.38 -16.48
CA PHE A 533 21.59 11.00 -16.84
C PHE A 533 21.61 9.88 -17.87
N SER A 534 22.39 10.04 -18.94
CA SER A 534 22.48 9.09 -20.05
C SER A 534 23.13 7.74 -19.67
N SER A 535 23.85 7.69 -18.56
CA SER A 535 24.53 6.50 -18.07
C SER A 535 24.85 6.62 -16.57
N ILE A 536 25.18 5.48 -15.95
CA ILE A 536 25.70 5.48 -14.59
C ILE A 536 27.04 6.23 -14.52
N ASP A 537 27.84 6.22 -15.59
CA ASP A 537 29.09 6.98 -15.65
C ASP A 537 28.83 8.48 -15.62
N ALA A 538 27.86 8.98 -16.39
CA ALA A 538 27.45 10.38 -16.36
C ALA A 538 26.87 10.80 -14.99
N LEU A 539 26.15 9.90 -14.31
CA LEU A 539 25.69 10.13 -12.95
C LEU A 539 26.85 10.16 -11.94
N GLN A 540 27.85 9.28 -12.11
CA GLN A 540 29.06 9.25 -11.28
C GLN A 540 29.87 10.54 -11.43
N GLU A 541 30.05 11.04 -12.66
CA GLU A 541 30.70 12.32 -12.95
C GLU A 541 29.93 13.49 -12.31
N ALA A 542 28.60 13.52 -12.50
CA ALA A 542 27.77 14.56 -11.89
C ALA A 542 27.81 14.52 -10.35
N ALA A 543 27.87 13.36 -9.74
CA ALA A 543 27.98 13.23 -8.30
C ALA A 543 29.30 13.79 -7.74
N ARG A 544 30.37 13.81 -8.54
CA ARG A 544 31.68 14.35 -8.17
C ARG A 544 31.85 15.83 -8.49
N GLU A 545 31.36 16.26 -9.66
CA GLU A 545 31.67 17.58 -10.22
C GLU A 545 30.50 18.57 -10.17
N SER A 546 29.27 18.08 -10.15
CA SER A 546 28.05 18.90 -10.29
C SER A 546 26.87 18.30 -9.50
N PRO A 547 26.99 18.12 -8.15
CA PRO A 547 25.95 17.48 -7.35
C PRO A 547 24.61 18.24 -7.36
N GLU A 548 24.61 19.54 -7.69
CA GLU A 548 23.44 20.37 -7.88
C GLU A 548 22.53 19.87 -9.03
N ARG A 549 23.08 19.20 -10.04
CA ARG A 549 22.31 18.58 -11.12
C ARG A 549 21.50 17.39 -10.60
N ILE A 550 22.05 16.64 -9.66
CA ILE A 550 21.33 15.52 -9.03
C ILE A 550 20.24 16.07 -8.11
N LEU A 551 20.52 17.16 -7.39
CA LEU A 551 19.55 17.83 -6.52
C LEU A 551 18.34 18.40 -7.31
N ALA A 552 18.53 18.75 -8.58
CA ALA A 552 17.47 19.23 -9.45
C ALA A 552 16.51 18.11 -9.94
N VAL A 553 16.88 16.84 -9.79
CA VAL A 553 16.01 15.70 -10.12
C VAL A 553 14.86 15.63 -9.11
N PRO A 554 13.60 15.45 -9.56
CA PRO A 554 12.46 15.34 -8.65
C PRO A 554 12.68 14.28 -7.55
N ASP A 555 12.23 14.59 -6.33
CA ASP A 555 12.33 13.74 -5.14
C ASP A 555 13.76 13.45 -4.65
N MET A 556 14.78 14.15 -5.14
CA MET A 556 16.15 14.10 -4.64
C MET A 556 16.38 15.17 -3.55
N GLY A 557 16.63 14.74 -2.32
CA GLY A 557 17.02 15.62 -1.21
C GLY A 557 18.52 15.65 -1.01
N GLU A 558 19.03 16.68 -0.28
CA GLU A 558 20.45 16.88 0.03
C GLU A 558 21.13 15.62 0.62
N ILE A 559 20.42 14.91 1.53
CA ILE A 559 20.93 13.66 2.14
C ILE A 559 21.16 12.58 1.09
N THR A 560 20.24 12.44 0.12
CA THR A 560 20.35 11.44 -0.95
C THR A 560 21.51 11.77 -1.88
N VAL A 561 21.66 13.05 -2.24
CA VAL A 561 22.80 13.55 -3.06
C VAL A 561 24.11 13.27 -2.36
N GLN A 562 24.21 13.59 -1.06
CA GLN A 562 25.39 13.32 -0.25
C GLN A 562 25.76 11.82 -0.28
N LYS A 563 24.77 10.92 -0.09
CA LYS A 563 25.00 9.47 -0.11
C LYS A 563 25.46 8.95 -1.48
N LEU A 564 24.94 9.51 -2.57
CA LEU A 564 25.43 9.23 -3.93
C LEU A 564 26.87 9.68 -4.11
N THR A 565 27.19 10.90 -3.69
CA THR A 565 28.56 11.46 -3.77
C THR A 565 29.54 10.62 -2.94
N GLU A 566 29.20 10.28 -1.71
CA GLU A 566 30.00 9.39 -0.86
C GLU A 566 30.26 8.03 -1.53
N PHE A 567 29.22 7.41 -2.09
CA PHE A 567 29.33 6.13 -2.77
C PHE A 567 30.25 6.20 -3.98
N PHE A 568 29.99 7.10 -4.92
CA PHE A 568 30.77 7.23 -6.16
C PHE A 568 32.18 7.78 -5.97
N SER A 569 32.48 8.35 -4.80
CA SER A 569 33.83 8.80 -4.43
C SER A 569 34.64 7.71 -3.73
N SER A 570 34.01 6.62 -3.28
CA SER A 570 34.73 5.56 -2.57
C SER A 570 35.54 4.69 -3.53
N ALA A 571 36.80 4.38 -3.17
CA ALA A 571 37.68 3.53 -3.99
C ALA A 571 37.10 2.13 -4.22
N SER A 572 36.42 1.57 -3.20
CA SER A 572 35.79 0.25 -3.29
C SER A 572 34.60 0.22 -4.27
N ALA A 573 33.76 1.25 -4.26
CA ALA A 573 32.66 1.36 -5.21
C ALA A 573 33.18 1.57 -6.65
N CYS A 574 34.21 2.39 -6.85
CA CYS A 574 34.82 2.55 -8.16
C CYS A 574 35.38 1.22 -8.69
N ALA A 575 36.14 0.48 -7.89
CA ALA A 575 36.67 -0.83 -8.28
C ALA A 575 35.55 -1.84 -8.59
N LEU A 576 34.45 -1.82 -7.81
CA LEU A 576 33.27 -2.64 -8.07
C LEU A 576 32.63 -2.30 -9.41
N LEU A 577 32.39 -1.01 -9.69
CA LEU A 577 31.81 -0.55 -10.95
C LEU A 577 32.71 -0.92 -12.14
N ASP A 578 34.05 -0.81 -12.02
CA ASP A 578 34.99 -1.24 -13.07
C ASP A 578 34.89 -2.73 -13.36
N ARG A 579 34.76 -3.58 -12.33
CA ARG A 579 34.53 -5.02 -12.49
C ARG A 579 33.21 -5.35 -13.17
N LEU A 580 32.10 -4.68 -12.78
CA LEU A 580 30.80 -4.84 -13.41
C LEU A 580 30.84 -4.41 -14.89
N ARG A 581 31.55 -3.34 -15.22
CA ARG A 581 31.75 -2.88 -16.58
C ARG A 581 32.55 -3.88 -17.40
N ALA A 582 33.65 -4.40 -16.83
CA ALA A 582 34.47 -5.45 -17.46
C ALA A 582 33.67 -6.75 -17.69
N ALA A 583 32.72 -7.07 -16.79
CA ALA A 583 31.80 -8.18 -16.94
C ALA A 583 30.73 -7.98 -18.04
N GLY A 584 30.63 -6.80 -18.64
CA GLY A 584 29.68 -6.46 -19.71
C GLY A 584 28.27 -6.12 -19.22
N VAL A 585 28.12 -5.70 -17.96
CA VAL A 585 26.82 -5.20 -17.45
C VAL A 585 26.50 -3.87 -18.08
N ASN A 586 25.23 -3.66 -18.41
CA ASN A 586 24.78 -2.44 -19.08
C ASN A 586 24.78 -1.23 -18.13
N PHE A 587 25.58 -0.21 -18.45
CA PHE A 587 25.69 1.08 -17.78
C PHE A 587 24.98 2.21 -18.51
N ALA A 588 24.63 2.00 -19.82
CA ALA A 588 24.04 3.01 -20.66
C ALA A 588 22.52 2.99 -20.55
N GLY A 589 21.95 4.14 -20.25
CA GLY A 589 20.52 4.37 -20.37
C GLY A 589 20.11 4.37 -21.84
N THR A 590 18.89 3.95 -22.12
CA THR A 590 18.23 4.23 -23.39
C THR A 590 17.82 5.71 -23.40
N ARG A 591 18.80 6.61 -23.31
CA ARG A 591 18.50 8.00 -23.64
C ARG A 591 18.25 8.00 -25.13
N THR A 592 17.03 8.31 -25.52
CA THR A 592 16.74 8.69 -26.90
C THR A 592 17.68 9.85 -27.22
N GLU A 593 18.68 9.65 -28.10
CA GLU A 593 19.56 10.73 -28.51
C GLU A 593 18.65 11.89 -28.93
N ARG A 594 18.93 13.08 -28.42
CA ARG A 594 18.24 14.27 -28.89
C ARG A 594 18.57 14.41 -30.38
N VAL A 595 17.59 14.13 -31.21
CA VAL A 595 17.71 14.20 -32.69
C VAL A 595 17.51 15.65 -33.15
N GLY A 596 16.88 16.50 -32.31
CA GLY A 596 16.59 17.90 -32.57
C GLY A 596 16.05 18.63 -31.33
N GLU A 597 15.85 19.94 -31.47
CA GLU A 597 15.28 20.81 -30.42
C GLU A 597 13.90 21.38 -30.79
N ALA A 598 13.27 20.91 -31.87
CA ALA A 598 11.98 21.38 -32.38
C ALA A 598 10.88 21.50 -31.35
N LEU A 599 10.91 20.65 -30.32
CA LEU A 599 9.92 20.59 -29.25
C LEU A 599 10.48 21.07 -27.88
N ALA A 600 11.67 21.68 -27.87
CA ALA A 600 12.33 22.12 -26.67
C ALA A 600 11.46 23.08 -25.83
N GLY A 601 11.37 22.87 -24.54
CA GLY A 601 10.60 23.69 -23.60
C GLY A 601 9.08 23.50 -23.67
N LYS A 602 8.55 22.68 -24.61
CA LYS A 602 7.11 22.41 -24.73
C LYS A 602 6.73 21.14 -23.99
N SER A 603 5.57 21.16 -23.34
CA SER A 603 5.03 20.02 -22.60
C SER A 603 3.85 19.38 -23.33
N PHE A 604 3.87 18.06 -23.46
CA PHE A 604 2.91 17.26 -24.20
C PHE A 604 2.19 16.27 -23.30
N VAL A 605 0.94 15.95 -23.65
CA VAL A 605 0.21 14.81 -23.09
C VAL A 605 -0.26 13.94 -24.25
N ILE A 606 -0.10 12.60 -24.12
CA ILE A 606 -0.51 11.65 -25.16
C ILE A 606 -1.78 10.93 -24.70
N THR A 607 -2.78 10.80 -25.59
CA THR A 607 -4.04 10.10 -25.30
C THR A 607 -4.56 9.37 -26.55
N GLY A 608 -5.37 8.32 -26.33
CA GLY A 608 -5.91 7.53 -27.44
C GLY A 608 -4.90 6.58 -28.09
N THR A 609 -5.31 5.92 -29.17
CA THR A 609 -4.47 5.03 -30.00
C THR A 609 -4.05 5.79 -31.26
N LEU A 610 -2.74 5.95 -31.42
CA LEU A 610 -2.18 6.63 -32.60
C LEU A 610 -2.19 5.68 -33.81
N PRO A 611 -2.28 6.21 -35.05
CA PRO A 611 -2.39 5.40 -36.26
C PRO A 611 -1.18 4.51 -36.53
N THR A 612 0.05 5.02 -36.35
CA THR A 612 1.29 4.30 -36.72
C THR A 612 2.24 4.12 -35.53
N LEU A 613 2.19 4.99 -34.51
CA LEU A 613 3.07 4.96 -33.36
C LEU A 613 2.39 4.31 -32.13
N SER A 614 3.09 3.46 -31.44
CA SER A 614 2.72 3.11 -30.07
C SER A 614 2.88 4.34 -29.14
N ARG A 615 2.23 4.32 -27.99
CA ARG A 615 2.34 5.41 -27.02
C ARG A 615 3.79 5.62 -26.54
N GLU A 616 4.58 4.55 -26.46
CA GLU A 616 5.98 4.60 -26.07
C GLU A 616 6.87 5.17 -27.17
N GLU A 617 6.62 4.81 -28.43
CA GLU A 617 7.32 5.37 -29.58
C GLU A 617 7.01 6.87 -29.75
N CYS A 618 5.76 7.28 -29.57
CA CYS A 618 5.38 8.69 -29.58
C CYS A 618 6.07 9.48 -28.45
N ARG A 619 6.12 8.89 -27.24
CA ARG A 619 6.86 9.46 -26.10
C ARG A 619 8.35 9.62 -26.44
N ALA A 620 8.97 8.58 -26.97
CA ALA A 620 10.36 8.58 -27.37
C ALA A 620 10.64 9.66 -28.43
N LEU A 621 9.77 9.78 -29.43
CA LEU A 621 9.86 10.78 -30.49
C LEU A 621 9.81 12.22 -29.95
N ILE A 622 8.83 12.53 -29.08
CA ILE A 622 8.71 13.85 -28.45
C ILE A 622 9.95 14.16 -27.60
N THR A 623 10.42 13.19 -26.83
CA THR A 623 11.60 13.37 -25.96
C THR A 623 12.89 13.52 -26.78
N ALA A 624 13.01 12.79 -27.89
CA ALA A 624 14.16 12.91 -28.79
C ALA A 624 14.30 14.31 -29.42
N HIS A 625 13.20 15.05 -29.57
CA HIS A 625 13.15 16.42 -30.05
C HIS A 625 13.03 17.48 -28.96
N GLY A 626 13.37 17.15 -27.70
CA GLY A 626 13.47 18.08 -26.57
C GLY A 626 12.16 18.39 -25.83
N GLY A 627 11.03 17.76 -26.22
CA GLY A 627 9.74 17.94 -25.57
C GLY A 627 9.58 17.16 -24.27
N LEU A 628 8.74 17.66 -23.37
CA LEU A 628 8.43 17.05 -22.07
C LEU A 628 7.07 16.34 -22.12
N VAL A 629 7.02 15.01 -21.93
CA VAL A 629 5.76 14.26 -21.90
C VAL A 629 5.25 14.10 -20.48
N LYS A 630 4.04 14.65 -20.21
CA LYS A 630 3.35 14.58 -18.91
C LYS A 630 2.22 13.56 -18.92
N GLY A 631 1.90 12.99 -17.78
CA GLY A 631 0.84 11.99 -17.63
C GLY A 631 -0.59 12.58 -17.69
N SER A 632 -0.78 13.85 -17.30
CA SER A 632 -2.10 14.48 -17.18
C SER A 632 -2.15 15.87 -17.80
N VAL A 633 -3.33 16.24 -18.32
CA VAL A 633 -3.61 17.55 -18.89
C VAL A 633 -3.81 18.58 -17.77
N SER A 634 -3.10 19.70 -17.84
CA SER A 634 -3.19 20.83 -16.89
C SER A 634 -2.98 22.15 -17.63
N LYS A 635 -3.23 23.30 -16.97
CA LYS A 635 -2.95 24.64 -17.53
C LYS A 635 -1.48 24.86 -17.94
N LYS A 636 -0.57 23.97 -17.51
CA LYS A 636 0.85 23.98 -17.86
C LYS A 636 1.18 22.96 -18.99
N THR A 637 0.17 22.44 -19.69
CA THR A 637 0.32 21.56 -20.85
C THR A 637 0.22 22.41 -22.11
N ASP A 638 1.22 22.34 -22.99
CA ASP A 638 1.26 23.15 -24.20
C ASP A 638 0.49 22.47 -25.33
N TYR A 639 0.55 21.14 -25.43
CA TYR A 639 -0.11 20.36 -26.48
C TYR A 639 -0.67 19.04 -25.97
N LEU A 640 -1.79 18.62 -26.55
CA LEU A 640 -2.31 17.27 -26.43
C LEU A 640 -2.12 16.51 -27.73
N VAL A 641 -1.42 15.38 -27.73
CA VAL A 641 -1.36 14.47 -28.87
C VAL A 641 -2.48 13.44 -28.71
N ALA A 642 -3.45 13.45 -29.63
CA ALA A 642 -4.66 12.66 -29.53
C ALA A 642 -4.79 11.70 -30.73
N GLY A 643 -4.89 10.40 -30.44
CA GLY A 643 -5.25 9.36 -31.39
C GLY A 643 -6.75 8.98 -31.30
N GLU A 644 -7.14 7.87 -31.94
CA GLU A 644 -8.51 7.35 -31.86
C GLU A 644 -8.89 7.01 -30.41
N ALA A 645 -10.16 7.23 -30.06
CA ALA A 645 -10.71 7.01 -28.72
C ALA A 645 -10.00 7.80 -27.60
N ALA A 646 -9.66 9.07 -27.86
CA ALA A 646 -8.87 9.94 -26.99
C ALA A 646 -9.48 10.30 -25.62
N GLY A 647 -10.68 9.88 -25.27
CA GLY A 647 -11.29 9.90 -23.94
C GLY A 647 -11.33 11.26 -23.22
N SER A 648 -11.33 11.21 -21.88
CA SER A 648 -11.50 12.40 -21.00
C SER A 648 -10.38 13.44 -21.09
N LYS A 649 -9.18 13.06 -21.53
CA LYS A 649 -8.04 14.00 -21.69
C LYS A 649 -8.26 14.96 -22.84
N LEU A 650 -8.93 14.52 -23.89
CA LEU A 650 -9.29 15.37 -25.04
C LEU A 650 -10.26 16.46 -24.61
N LYS A 651 -11.36 16.07 -23.95
CA LYS A 651 -12.35 17.03 -23.43
C LYS A 651 -11.72 18.03 -22.47
N LYS A 652 -10.83 17.56 -21.59
CA LYS A 652 -10.14 18.44 -20.65
C LYS A 652 -9.16 19.41 -21.33
N ALA A 653 -8.54 19.01 -22.44
CA ALA A 653 -7.69 19.90 -23.21
C ALA A 653 -8.52 20.98 -23.93
N GLU A 654 -9.66 20.59 -24.50
CA GLU A 654 -10.64 21.51 -25.10
C GLU A 654 -11.16 22.53 -24.07
N ASP A 655 -11.59 22.07 -22.88
CA ASP A 655 -12.04 22.91 -21.78
C ASP A 655 -10.97 23.92 -21.29
N LEU A 656 -9.70 23.57 -21.41
CA LEU A 656 -8.57 24.42 -21.01
C LEU A 656 -7.97 25.20 -22.18
N GLY A 657 -8.52 25.08 -23.42
CA GLY A 657 -8.03 25.74 -24.60
C GLY A 657 -6.64 25.28 -25.06
N ILE A 658 -6.25 24.02 -24.74
CA ILE A 658 -4.96 23.45 -25.09
C ILE A 658 -5.03 22.91 -26.52
N PRO A 659 -4.10 23.30 -27.41
CA PRO A 659 -4.04 22.80 -28.79
C PRO A 659 -3.95 21.26 -28.83
N VAL A 660 -4.79 20.66 -29.68
CA VAL A 660 -4.81 19.21 -29.91
C VAL A 660 -4.11 18.91 -31.22
N LEU A 661 -3.14 18.01 -31.16
CA LEU A 661 -2.38 17.54 -32.33
C LEU A 661 -2.78 16.08 -32.60
N ASP A 662 -2.92 15.72 -33.85
CA ASP A 662 -2.86 14.33 -34.27
C ASP A 662 -1.39 13.92 -34.55
N GLU A 663 -1.18 12.65 -34.89
CA GLU A 663 0.15 12.11 -35.17
C GLU A 663 0.84 12.85 -36.36
N ALA A 664 0.09 13.21 -37.38
CA ALA A 664 0.61 13.92 -38.54
C ALA A 664 1.06 15.36 -38.21
N ALA A 665 0.27 16.07 -37.38
CA ALA A 665 0.61 17.39 -36.89
C ALA A 665 1.86 17.38 -35.98
N LEU A 666 2.01 16.34 -35.14
CA LEU A 666 3.22 16.15 -34.35
C LEU A 666 4.46 15.95 -35.23
N HIS A 667 4.36 15.13 -36.28
CA HIS A 667 5.44 14.94 -37.25
C HIS A 667 5.75 16.21 -38.02
N ALA A 668 4.74 17.00 -38.40
CA ALA A 668 4.94 18.30 -39.09
C ALA A 668 5.72 19.27 -38.20
N MET A 669 5.35 19.40 -36.89
CA MET A 669 6.08 20.23 -35.93
C MET A 669 7.56 19.85 -35.78
N ILE A 670 7.88 18.57 -35.95
CA ILE A 670 9.25 18.07 -35.86
C ILE A 670 10.01 18.33 -37.15
N SER A 671 9.31 18.34 -38.33
CA SER A 671 9.91 18.47 -39.62
C SER A 671 10.20 19.93 -40.03
N GLU A 672 9.45 20.89 -39.49
CA GLU A 672 9.63 22.32 -39.78
C GLU A 672 11.03 22.89 -39.42
N GLU A 673 11.77 22.21 -38.53
CA GLU A 673 13.13 22.59 -38.17
C GLU A 673 14.19 22.18 -39.23
N LYS A 674 13.87 21.24 -40.13
CA LYS A 674 14.82 20.79 -41.19
C LYS A 674 14.91 21.72 -42.36
N ASP A 675 13.91 22.58 -42.59
CA ASP A 675 13.85 23.48 -43.71
C ASP A 675 14.27 24.93 -43.38
N GLY A 676 14.74 25.17 -42.14
CA GLY A 676 15.13 26.50 -41.63
C GLY A 676 16.63 26.70 -41.39
N VAL A 677 17.52 25.87 -41.95
CA VAL A 677 19.00 26.08 -41.92
C VAL A 677 19.57 26.26 -43.30
#